data_bbb5be9ecebb0bd090131719d5758e03
#
_entry.id   bbb5be9ecebb0bd090131719d5758e03
#
_cell.length_a   1.000
_cell.length_b   1.000
_cell.length_c   1.000
_cell.angle_alpha   90.00
_cell.angle_beta   90.00
_cell.angle_gamma   90.00
#
_symmetry.space_group_name_H-M   'P 1'
#
loop_
_entity.id
_entity.type
_entity.pdbx_description
1 polymer ?
#
loop_
_entity_poly.entity_id
_entity_poly.type
_entity_poly.pdbx_seq_one_letter_code
_entity_poly.pdbx_strand_id
1 'polypeptide(L)'
;MQISLNLKSFLSNFSKTKTKSSLLLAGSAIIASLAACSPNNEHETRAQKILSKMTLEEKVGQVIQGDISTVTPEDAKKYNLGSVLNGGNSAPGGGKTATWQQWVDAADAYYLASTDTSDGGIGIPLLWGTDAVHGHNNLQMAVIFPHNSALGATGDADLLRRIGAATAREVKATALDWVFAPTLAVARDDRWGRAYESYSEDQKIVSDLGAAILEGLQGKAGSENFLDENRVIATAKHFVGDGGTQYGIDKGDTIGSIDDITKIHAFPYRAAIDGEVQTVMASFSSVNGEKMHGSKSLLTDVLRRDMGFDGFVIGDWNGHAEIPGCTSTNCPDAFLAGVDMYMAPDSWRGLYDSLLAQVKSGAVPMARLDEAVLRILTVKVRAGLFEAGLPSKRPAVGRSNLGSEDHQALGREAVRKSLVLLKNDKNLLPFKPSSHIAVVGEAAKSMGQQTGGWTLSWQGEANKNEEFETGQTIYAGLKEKIDAAGGRITYAKAASELSDKPDLVIYVFGEKPYAEFFGDMSDVVFEFEDGNAISELAALKKLDVPIVSLFLTGRPLWINPHINASDAFVVGWLPGTQAGGIADVLAADENGLASFDFTGRLSFSWPADGSGSPIDSTSASGVQFPLGYGLSYASEPSEFETLSEAPGILAPSGTFDGIIISRGAAKAPFGFFLGDSSNWKTPADSFLGNSLGGTLKSQGIDYSAQEDARKLVWRGEARGLASLQTQRQVDFGVMGEIDELNMELTYRLDKEPVSPVLWGMSCGDYCGVKTVDITEVLKKKSEGEWQKLSLPLRCFVEAGIDPSSIKAPMLLETSGSLTLSLTKLVVVKGAGECPKK
;
A
#
# COMPACT_ATOMS: atom_id res chain seq x y z
N MET A 1 -55.40 19.06 -1.71
CA MET A 1 -55.69 20.48 -1.85
C MET A 1 -54.66 21.05 -2.81
N GLN A 2 -55.11 21.23 -4.06
CA GLN A 2 -54.30 21.74 -5.17
C GLN A 2 -53.95 23.21 -4.96
N ILE A 3 -52.74 23.62 -5.28
CA ILE A 3 -52.48 24.96 -5.81
C ILE A 3 -51.43 24.81 -6.93
N SER A 4 -51.93 24.88 -8.15
CA SER A 4 -51.14 25.21 -9.36
C SER A 4 -51.12 26.71 -9.48
N LEU A 5 -50.01 27.32 -9.88
CA LEU A 5 -49.97 28.66 -10.51
C LEU A 5 -48.68 28.91 -11.30
N ASN A 6 -48.87 28.84 -12.59
CA ASN A 6 -48.54 29.83 -13.65
C ASN A 6 -47.08 30.31 -13.81
N LEU A 7 -46.44 29.72 -14.79
CA LEU A 7 -45.32 30.30 -15.53
C LEU A 7 -45.81 30.70 -16.95
N LYS A 8 -46.38 31.90 -17.12
CA LYS A 8 -46.57 32.56 -18.42
C LYS A 8 -46.85 34.03 -18.20
N SER A 9 -45.82 34.87 -18.13
CA SER A 9 -45.88 36.29 -18.50
C SER A 9 -44.51 36.95 -18.22
N PHE A 10 -43.59 36.92 -19.18
CA PHE A 10 -42.51 37.90 -19.35
C PHE A 10 -41.83 37.76 -20.72
N LEU A 11 -42.64 37.72 -21.78
CA LEU A 11 -42.15 37.94 -23.13
C LEU A 11 -43.18 38.76 -23.90
N SER A 12 -43.19 40.05 -23.68
CA SER A 12 -43.66 41.00 -24.71
C SER A 12 -43.26 42.42 -24.25
N ASN A 13 -42.25 42.96 -24.85
CA ASN A 13 -42.01 44.37 -25.20
C ASN A 13 -40.53 44.64 -25.37
N PHE A 14 -40.04 44.54 -26.54
CA PHE A 14 -39.09 45.48 -27.12
C PHE A 14 -39.04 45.29 -28.63
N SER A 15 -39.87 46.05 -29.31
CA SER A 15 -39.83 46.27 -30.76
C SER A 15 -39.19 47.63 -31.06
N LYS A 16 -38.21 47.58 -31.94
CA LYS A 16 -37.71 48.68 -32.76
C LYS A 16 -36.91 49.82 -32.13
N THR A 17 -35.53 49.72 -32.27
CA THR A 17 -34.83 50.85 -32.93
C THR A 17 -33.55 50.33 -33.59
N LYS A 18 -33.49 50.53 -34.91
CA LYS A 18 -32.25 50.41 -35.70
C LYS A 18 -31.34 51.60 -35.35
N THR A 19 -30.10 51.36 -34.95
CA THR A 19 -28.92 52.12 -35.39
C THR A 19 -27.62 51.57 -34.89
N LYS A 20 -26.69 51.36 -35.84
CA LYS A 20 -25.21 51.33 -35.71
C LYS A 20 -24.51 50.09 -35.19
N SER A 21 -24.24 49.21 -36.12
CA SER A 21 -23.08 48.34 -36.24
C SER A 21 -21.79 49.19 -36.20
N SER A 22 -21.08 49.23 -35.09
CA SER A 22 -19.64 49.62 -35.05
C SER A 22 -19.00 49.55 -33.62
N LEU A 23 -19.62 48.90 -32.64
CA LEU A 23 -19.00 48.74 -31.28
C LEU A 23 -18.80 47.28 -30.83
N LEU A 24 -19.06 46.32 -31.70
CA LEU A 24 -18.94 44.87 -31.35
C LEU A 24 -17.60 44.23 -31.74
N LEU A 25 -16.67 44.95 -32.38
CA LEU A 25 -15.35 44.47 -32.77
C LEU A 25 -14.23 44.86 -31.80
N ALA A 26 -14.45 45.78 -30.86
CA ALA A 26 -13.45 46.18 -29.87
C ALA A 26 -13.51 45.32 -28.56
N GLY A 27 -14.68 44.74 -28.27
CA GLY A 27 -14.84 43.90 -27.07
C GLY A 27 -14.28 42.48 -27.20
N SER A 28 -14.29 41.90 -28.41
CA SER A 28 -13.76 40.56 -28.67
C SER A 28 -12.22 40.53 -28.74
N ALA A 29 -11.58 41.65 -29.10
CA ALA A 29 -10.13 41.71 -29.15
C ALA A 29 -9.49 41.90 -27.74
N ILE A 30 -10.23 42.47 -26.77
CA ILE A 30 -9.74 42.66 -25.40
C ILE A 30 -9.91 41.36 -24.56
N ILE A 31 -10.92 40.53 -24.83
CA ILE A 31 -11.10 39.23 -24.16
C ILE A 31 -10.10 38.20 -24.70
N ALA A 32 -9.74 38.27 -25.98
CA ALA A 32 -8.71 37.39 -26.57
C ALA A 32 -7.28 37.77 -26.12
N SER A 33 -7.02 39.04 -25.75
CA SER A 33 -5.70 39.45 -25.25
C SER A 33 -5.52 39.25 -23.75
N LEU A 34 -6.59 39.03 -22.96
CA LEU A 34 -6.50 38.67 -21.54
C LEU A 34 -6.40 37.14 -21.31
N ALA A 35 -6.88 36.32 -22.24
CA ALA A 35 -6.69 34.87 -22.22
C ALA A 35 -5.27 34.43 -22.60
N ALA A 36 -4.46 35.31 -23.19
CA ALA A 36 -3.07 35.03 -23.57
C ALA A 36 -2.02 35.26 -22.45
N CYS A 37 -2.42 35.64 -21.24
CA CYS A 37 -1.53 35.95 -20.12
C CYS A 37 -1.84 35.15 -18.85
N SER A 38 -2.43 33.95 -18.95
CA SER A 38 -2.44 33.04 -17.78
C SER A 38 -1.10 32.31 -17.68
N PRO A 39 -0.49 32.15 -16.50
CA PRO A 39 0.76 31.41 -16.32
C PRO A 39 0.74 30.02 -16.93
N ASN A 40 -0.39 29.35 -16.88
CA ASN A 40 -0.59 28.01 -17.49
C ASN A 40 -0.38 28.02 -19.01
N ASN A 41 -0.77 29.09 -19.71
CA ASN A 41 -0.56 29.21 -21.16
C ASN A 41 0.93 29.45 -21.52
N GLU A 42 1.71 30.06 -20.63
CA GLU A 42 3.14 30.29 -20.84
C GLU A 42 3.95 28.98 -20.71
N HIS A 43 3.66 28.15 -19.70
CA HIS A 43 4.31 26.86 -19.48
C HIS A 43 4.05 25.91 -20.64
N GLU A 44 2.78 25.78 -21.07
CA GLU A 44 2.40 24.96 -22.23
C GLU A 44 3.04 25.48 -23.52
N THR A 45 3.07 26.79 -23.75
CA THR A 45 3.72 27.40 -24.93
C THR A 45 5.21 27.04 -24.96
N ARG A 46 5.88 27.04 -23.81
CA ARG A 46 7.29 26.63 -23.70
C ARG A 46 7.45 25.14 -23.98
N ALA A 47 6.61 24.29 -23.42
CA ALA A 47 6.61 22.85 -23.66
C ALA A 47 6.40 22.53 -25.15
N GLN A 48 5.47 23.21 -25.83
CA GLN A 48 5.26 23.09 -27.28
C GLN A 48 6.52 23.45 -28.10
N LYS A 49 7.27 24.47 -27.69
CA LYS A 49 8.53 24.84 -28.35
C LYS A 49 9.60 23.75 -28.17
N ILE A 50 9.64 23.07 -27.05
CA ILE A 50 10.54 21.93 -26.80
C ILE A 50 10.08 20.76 -27.68
N LEU A 51 8.81 20.36 -27.59
CA LEU A 51 8.20 19.26 -28.34
C LEU A 51 8.46 19.39 -29.86
N SER A 52 8.35 20.60 -30.40
CA SER A 52 8.53 20.83 -31.83
C SER A 52 9.97 20.55 -32.35
N LYS A 53 10.93 20.41 -31.46
CA LYS A 53 12.33 20.12 -31.78
C LYS A 53 12.71 18.67 -31.59
N MET A 54 11.84 17.88 -30.92
CA MET A 54 12.10 16.49 -30.57
C MET A 54 11.99 15.57 -31.77
N THR A 55 12.93 14.62 -31.86
CA THR A 55 12.82 13.45 -32.73
C THR A 55 11.74 12.49 -32.25
N LEU A 56 11.35 11.54 -33.10
CA LEU A 56 10.41 10.50 -32.68
C LEU A 56 10.96 9.64 -31.53
N GLU A 57 12.23 9.31 -31.60
CA GLU A 57 12.94 8.51 -30.61
C GLU A 57 12.96 9.21 -29.23
N GLU A 58 13.22 10.52 -29.19
CA GLU A 58 13.17 11.31 -27.95
C GLU A 58 11.74 11.38 -27.38
N LYS A 59 10.72 11.54 -28.24
CA LYS A 59 9.31 11.54 -27.79
C LYS A 59 8.91 10.21 -27.15
N VAL A 60 9.32 9.08 -27.76
CA VAL A 60 9.02 7.75 -27.22
C VAL A 60 9.70 7.54 -25.88
N GLY A 61 10.94 8.00 -25.71
CA GLY A 61 11.63 7.93 -24.42
C GLY A 61 10.92 8.69 -23.30
N GLN A 62 10.36 9.88 -23.61
CA GLN A 62 9.71 10.72 -22.59
C GLN A 62 8.46 10.09 -21.94
N VAL A 63 7.81 9.14 -22.59
CA VAL A 63 6.61 8.49 -22.09
C VAL A 63 6.88 7.15 -21.36
N ILE A 64 8.15 6.92 -21.00
CA ILE A 64 8.58 5.67 -20.35
C ILE A 64 9.32 5.98 -19.05
N GLN A 65 8.94 5.30 -17.99
CA GLN A 65 9.58 5.28 -16.67
C GLN A 65 10.07 3.85 -16.37
N GLY A 66 11.36 3.70 -16.05
CA GLY A 66 11.97 2.44 -15.61
C GLY A 66 12.47 2.52 -14.17
N ASP A 67 12.69 1.36 -13.52
CA ASP A 67 13.24 1.33 -12.16
C ASP A 67 14.77 1.48 -12.16
N ILE A 68 15.31 2.19 -11.16
CA ILE A 68 16.77 2.42 -11.00
C ILE A 68 17.59 1.12 -10.83
N SER A 69 16.95 0.00 -10.50
CA SER A 69 17.60 -1.30 -10.45
C SER A 69 17.88 -1.88 -11.85
N THR A 70 17.21 -1.37 -12.89
CA THR A 70 17.28 -1.85 -14.27
C THR A 70 17.70 -0.80 -15.28
N VAL A 71 17.60 0.49 -14.93
CA VAL A 71 17.99 1.64 -15.75
C VAL A 71 19.30 2.22 -15.23
N THR A 72 20.31 2.32 -16.07
CA THR A 72 21.54 3.09 -15.76
C THR A 72 21.42 4.54 -16.24
N PRO A 73 22.24 5.47 -15.75
CA PRO A 73 22.30 6.84 -16.30
C PRO A 73 22.60 6.85 -17.83
N GLU A 74 23.45 5.94 -18.31
CA GLU A 74 23.77 5.78 -19.74
C GLU A 74 22.53 5.32 -20.53
N ASP A 75 21.73 4.40 -19.98
CA ASP A 75 20.46 3.99 -20.57
C ASP A 75 19.48 5.17 -20.64
N ALA A 76 19.35 5.94 -19.55
CA ALA A 76 18.46 7.11 -19.49
C ALA A 76 18.81 8.13 -20.60
N LYS A 77 20.11 8.40 -20.84
CA LYS A 77 20.58 9.21 -21.96
C LYS A 77 20.27 8.57 -23.30
N LYS A 78 20.72 7.32 -23.51
CA LYS A 78 20.61 6.60 -24.79
C LYS A 78 19.19 6.51 -25.32
N TYR A 79 18.21 6.26 -24.42
CA TYR A 79 16.81 6.09 -24.76
C TYR A 79 15.97 7.36 -24.52
N ASN A 80 16.60 8.46 -24.05
CA ASN A 80 15.93 9.72 -23.74
C ASN A 80 14.74 9.53 -22.77
N LEU A 81 14.90 8.66 -21.75
CA LEU A 81 13.83 8.31 -20.83
C LEU A 81 13.29 9.56 -20.12
N GLY A 82 11.95 9.66 -20.06
CA GLY A 82 11.29 10.78 -19.40
C GLY A 82 11.41 10.72 -17.88
N SER A 83 11.55 9.53 -17.33
CA SER A 83 11.54 9.31 -15.89
C SER A 83 12.25 8.04 -15.48
N VAL A 84 12.69 7.99 -14.21
CA VAL A 84 12.97 6.77 -13.44
C VAL A 84 12.18 6.78 -12.15
N LEU A 85 12.04 5.62 -11.51
CA LEU A 85 11.53 5.48 -10.15
C LEU A 85 12.45 4.58 -9.32
N ASN A 86 12.27 4.61 -8.03
CA ASN A 86 12.63 3.51 -7.15
C ASN A 86 11.34 2.86 -6.62
N GLY A 87 11.18 1.57 -6.87
CA GLY A 87 10.12 0.78 -6.26
C GLY A 87 10.36 0.55 -4.77
N GLY A 88 9.39 -0.05 -4.07
CA GLY A 88 9.46 -0.25 -2.62
C GLY A 88 10.67 -1.06 -2.12
N ASN A 89 11.37 -1.77 -3.02
CA ASN A 89 12.57 -2.55 -2.70
C ASN A 89 13.83 -2.06 -3.43
N SER A 90 13.76 -0.94 -4.16
CA SER A 90 14.87 -0.38 -4.91
C SER A 90 15.44 0.87 -4.24
N ALA A 91 16.76 0.93 -4.11
CA ALA A 91 17.47 2.12 -3.63
C ALA A 91 18.83 2.24 -4.30
N PRO A 92 19.44 3.44 -4.33
CA PRO A 92 20.78 3.64 -4.89
C PRO A 92 21.81 2.71 -4.26
N GLY A 93 22.57 2.01 -5.10
CA GLY A 93 23.55 1.01 -4.63
C GLY A 93 22.99 -0.35 -4.24
N GLY A 94 21.70 -0.54 -4.33
CA GLY A 94 20.99 -1.79 -4.03
C GLY A 94 20.77 -2.02 -2.54
N GLY A 95 19.52 -2.12 -2.10
CA GLY A 95 19.14 -2.40 -0.73
C GLY A 95 18.62 -1.19 0.05
N LYS A 96 17.86 -1.46 1.12
CA LYS A 96 17.12 -0.49 1.92
C LYS A 96 17.96 0.45 2.82
N THR A 97 19.28 0.32 2.81
CA THR A 97 20.19 1.06 3.69
C THR A 97 21.00 2.14 2.97
N ALA A 98 20.54 2.59 1.81
CA ALA A 98 21.19 3.66 1.06
C ALA A 98 21.26 4.96 1.87
N THR A 99 22.46 5.55 1.95
CA THR A 99 22.65 6.84 2.62
C THR A 99 22.07 7.99 1.80
N TRP A 100 21.71 9.12 2.42
CA TRP A 100 21.23 10.30 1.73
C TRP A 100 22.20 10.77 0.63
N GLN A 101 23.53 10.62 0.83
CA GLN A 101 24.51 11.00 -0.16
C GLN A 101 24.45 10.11 -1.41
N GLN A 102 24.20 8.81 -1.26
CA GLN A 102 24.02 7.90 -2.40
C GLN A 102 22.78 8.28 -3.23
N TRP A 103 21.70 8.74 -2.59
CA TRP A 103 20.54 9.28 -3.31
C TRP A 103 20.90 10.52 -4.12
N VAL A 104 21.60 11.49 -3.50
CA VAL A 104 22.01 12.73 -4.16
C VAL A 104 22.98 12.47 -5.32
N ASP A 105 23.97 11.58 -5.11
CA ASP A 105 24.96 11.23 -6.15
C ASP A 105 24.27 10.53 -7.34
N ALA A 106 23.30 9.68 -7.09
CA ALA A 106 22.52 9.03 -8.15
C ALA A 106 21.63 10.05 -8.90
N ALA A 107 21.00 10.98 -8.19
CA ALA A 107 20.22 12.06 -8.82
C ALA A 107 21.09 12.94 -9.73
N ASP A 108 22.31 13.29 -9.29
CA ASP A 108 23.29 14.01 -10.13
C ASP A 108 23.66 13.22 -11.38
N ALA A 109 23.90 11.90 -11.24
CA ALA A 109 24.27 11.06 -12.37
C ALA A 109 23.16 10.99 -13.43
N TYR A 110 21.90 10.78 -13.04
CA TYR A 110 20.75 10.79 -13.96
C TYR A 110 20.50 12.16 -14.58
N TYR A 111 20.64 13.23 -13.79
CA TYR A 111 20.49 14.60 -14.30
C TYR A 111 21.54 14.92 -15.36
N LEU A 112 22.82 14.66 -15.08
CA LEU A 112 23.92 14.91 -16.02
C LEU A 112 23.75 14.09 -17.31
N ALA A 113 23.34 12.83 -17.20
CA ALA A 113 23.11 11.97 -18.35
C ALA A 113 21.95 12.46 -19.21
N SER A 114 20.80 12.81 -18.60
CA SER A 114 19.60 13.23 -19.33
C SER A 114 19.70 14.63 -19.94
N THR A 115 20.56 15.50 -19.40
CA THR A 115 20.78 16.87 -19.92
C THR A 115 21.98 16.99 -20.82
N ASP A 116 22.76 15.92 -21.03
CA ASP A 116 23.92 15.93 -21.94
C ASP A 116 23.46 15.97 -23.40
N THR A 117 23.84 17.06 -24.10
CA THR A 117 23.53 17.30 -25.52
C THR A 117 24.70 16.98 -26.48
N SER A 118 25.74 16.31 -26.00
CA SER A 118 26.96 16.03 -26.78
C SER A 118 26.70 15.13 -28.00
N ASP A 119 25.62 14.39 -28.02
CA ASP A 119 25.14 13.54 -29.11
C ASP A 119 24.17 14.24 -30.08
N GLY A 120 23.86 15.53 -29.84
CA GLY A 120 22.91 16.31 -30.62
C GLY A 120 21.47 16.24 -30.12
N GLY A 121 21.20 15.53 -29.03
CA GLY A 121 19.88 15.48 -28.36
C GLY A 121 19.49 16.80 -27.70
N ILE A 122 18.21 16.95 -27.33
CA ILE A 122 17.65 18.21 -26.76
C ILE A 122 18.11 18.43 -25.31
N GLY A 123 18.42 17.38 -24.56
CA GLY A 123 18.81 17.48 -23.15
C GLY A 123 17.62 17.83 -22.22
N ILE A 124 16.68 16.91 -22.06
CA ILE A 124 15.50 17.10 -21.24
C ILE A 124 15.75 16.52 -19.83
N PRO A 125 15.62 17.32 -18.73
CA PRO A 125 15.82 16.81 -17.39
C PRO A 125 14.88 15.63 -17.09
N LEU A 126 15.45 14.55 -16.56
CA LEU A 126 14.72 13.37 -16.15
C LEU A 126 13.92 13.64 -14.85
N LEU A 127 12.73 13.09 -14.71
CA LEU A 127 11.97 13.05 -13.46
C LEU A 127 12.34 11.77 -12.68
N TRP A 128 12.54 11.89 -11.36
CA TRP A 128 12.66 10.73 -10.50
C TRP A 128 11.46 10.67 -9.54
N GLY A 129 10.61 9.63 -9.71
CA GLY A 129 9.45 9.36 -8.87
C GLY A 129 9.79 8.39 -7.73
N THR A 130 9.21 8.61 -6.55
CA THR A 130 9.39 7.74 -5.39
C THR A 130 8.09 7.58 -4.60
N ASP A 131 7.88 6.42 -3.99
CA ASP A 131 6.82 6.25 -3.02
C ASP A 131 7.16 6.99 -1.73
N ALA A 132 6.29 7.92 -1.35
CA ALA A 132 6.35 8.65 -0.09
C ALA A 132 4.96 8.61 0.57
N VAL A 133 4.49 7.40 0.84
CA VAL A 133 3.13 7.10 1.28
C VAL A 133 2.83 7.73 2.63
N HIS A 134 3.80 7.74 3.56
CA HIS A 134 3.66 8.31 4.89
C HIS A 134 4.98 8.94 5.40
N GLY A 135 5.49 9.91 4.68
CA GLY A 135 6.81 10.52 4.83
C GLY A 135 7.76 10.04 3.74
N HIS A 136 9.04 10.42 3.78
CA HIS A 136 10.06 9.86 2.88
C HIS A 136 10.43 8.45 3.34
N ASN A 137 9.50 7.52 3.20
CA ASN A 137 9.54 6.19 3.80
C ASN A 137 10.63 5.24 3.25
N ASN A 138 11.40 5.66 2.27
CA ASN A 138 12.52 4.88 1.71
C ASN A 138 13.88 5.22 2.36
N LEU A 139 13.91 6.12 3.34
CA LEU A 139 15.15 6.62 3.94
C LEU A 139 15.17 6.46 5.45
N GLN A 140 16.22 5.81 5.98
CA GLN A 140 16.39 5.47 7.41
C GLN A 140 16.37 6.67 8.38
N MET A 141 16.78 7.85 7.91
CA MET A 141 16.87 9.05 8.72
C MET A 141 15.68 10.00 8.59
N ALA A 142 14.72 9.69 7.73
CA ALA A 142 13.50 10.47 7.56
C ALA A 142 12.52 10.20 8.71
N VAL A 143 11.59 11.14 8.95
CA VAL A 143 10.45 10.89 9.82
C VAL A 143 9.40 10.10 9.07
N ILE A 144 9.11 8.89 9.54
CA ILE A 144 8.01 8.08 9.04
C ILE A 144 6.77 8.46 9.87
N PHE A 145 5.81 9.13 9.22
CA PHE A 145 4.56 9.55 9.86
C PHE A 145 3.60 8.37 10.06
N PRO A 146 2.56 8.52 10.91
CA PRO A 146 1.50 7.53 10.97
C PRO A 146 0.87 7.28 9.59
N HIS A 147 0.42 6.04 9.35
CA HIS A 147 -0.30 5.71 8.12
C HIS A 147 -1.64 6.45 7.98
N ASN A 148 -2.21 6.46 6.78
CA ASN A 148 -3.39 7.27 6.47
C ASN A 148 -4.62 6.91 7.31
N SER A 149 -4.83 5.64 7.69
CA SER A 149 -5.91 5.28 8.64
C SER A 149 -5.78 5.99 10.00
N ALA A 150 -4.55 6.12 10.51
CA ALA A 150 -4.25 6.89 11.70
C ALA A 150 -4.44 8.40 11.47
N LEU A 151 -3.97 8.92 10.33
CA LEU A 151 -4.15 10.33 9.97
C LEU A 151 -5.62 10.68 9.74
N GLY A 152 -6.40 9.76 9.20
CA GLY A 152 -7.85 9.86 9.08
C GLY A 152 -8.53 10.05 10.44
N ALA A 153 -8.10 9.29 11.44
CA ALA A 153 -8.63 9.41 12.80
C ALA A 153 -8.35 10.78 13.45
N THR A 154 -7.36 11.54 12.97
CA THR A 154 -7.10 12.91 13.49
C THR A 154 -8.15 13.91 13.08
N GLY A 155 -8.77 13.76 11.90
CA GLY A 155 -9.67 14.72 11.29
C GLY A 155 -9.08 16.13 11.08
N ASP A 156 -7.75 16.28 11.13
CA ASP A 156 -7.04 17.56 11.18
C ASP A 156 -6.33 17.89 9.86
N ALA A 157 -7.03 18.62 8.99
CA ALA A 157 -6.50 19.02 7.70
C ALA A 157 -5.25 19.91 7.78
N ASP A 158 -5.10 20.74 8.85
CA ASP A 158 -3.90 21.55 9.03
C ASP A 158 -2.68 20.69 9.37
N LEU A 159 -2.86 19.72 10.25
CA LEU A 159 -1.83 18.72 10.55
C LEU A 159 -1.36 18.02 9.28
N LEU A 160 -2.28 17.58 8.42
CA LEU A 160 -1.93 16.89 7.17
C LEU A 160 -1.20 17.81 6.19
N ARG A 161 -1.58 19.08 6.10
CA ARG A 161 -0.84 20.07 5.31
C ARG A 161 0.61 20.21 5.79
N ARG A 162 0.83 20.28 7.11
CA ARG A 162 2.17 20.36 7.70
C ARG A 162 2.97 19.08 7.45
N ILE A 163 2.34 17.90 7.54
CA ILE A 163 2.96 16.61 7.22
C ILE A 163 3.37 16.56 5.75
N GLY A 164 2.49 16.95 4.82
CA GLY A 164 2.83 17.05 3.40
C GLY A 164 4.02 17.98 3.13
N ALA A 165 4.07 19.12 3.81
CA ALA A 165 5.19 20.06 3.68
C ALA A 165 6.51 19.49 4.24
N ALA A 166 6.47 18.77 5.36
CA ALA A 166 7.63 18.09 5.92
C ALA A 166 8.11 16.97 4.99
N THR A 167 7.19 16.14 4.48
CA THR A 167 7.48 15.07 3.49
C THR A 167 8.15 15.64 2.25
N ALA A 168 7.61 16.74 1.68
CA ALA A 168 8.20 17.39 0.52
C ALA A 168 9.64 17.84 0.77
N ARG A 169 9.91 18.45 1.92
CA ARG A 169 11.26 18.89 2.31
C ARG A 169 12.23 17.73 2.45
N GLU A 170 11.82 16.62 3.06
CA GLU A 170 12.66 15.44 3.23
C GLU A 170 12.94 14.75 1.89
N VAL A 171 11.97 14.68 0.98
CA VAL A 171 12.15 14.19 -0.38
C VAL A 171 13.11 15.10 -1.17
N LYS A 172 12.92 16.43 -1.12
CA LYS A 172 13.86 17.38 -1.75
C LYS A 172 15.26 17.30 -1.16
N ALA A 173 15.41 16.98 0.13
CA ALA A 173 16.71 16.81 0.77
C ALA A 173 17.55 15.70 0.14
N THR A 174 16.91 14.71 -0.50
CA THR A 174 17.55 13.64 -1.29
C THR A 174 17.61 13.94 -2.79
N ALA A 175 17.33 15.18 -3.19
CA ALA A 175 17.36 15.67 -4.57
C ALA A 175 16.27 15.09 -5.50
N LEU A 176 15.20 14.53 -4.95
CA LEU A 176 14.05 14.01 -5.70
C LEU A 176 12.98 15.10 -5.88
N ASP A 177 12.24 15.03 -7.00
CA ASP A 177 11.28 16.07 -7.39
C ASP A 177 9.84 15.58 -7.48
N TRP A 178 9.57 14.27 -7.37
CA TRP A 178 8.27 13.70 -7.61
C TRP A 178 7.94 12.58 -6.62
N VAL A 179 6.71 12.60 -6.07
CA VAL A 179 6.21 11.57 -5.13
C VAL A 179 4.92 10.94 -5.62
N PHE A 180 4.77 9.62 -5.36
CA PHE A 180 3.55 8.87 -5.62
C PHE A 180 2.63 8.91 -4.38
N ALA A 181 2.19 10.11 -4.04
CA ALA A 181 1.28 10.45 -2.94
C ALA A 181 0.53 11.76 -3.27
N PRO A 182 -0.70 11.94 -2.74
CA PRO A 182 -1.43 11.11 -1.79
C PRO A 182 -2.22 9.95 -2.41
N THR A 183 -2.44 8.88 -1.62
CA THR A 183 -3.47 7.89 -1.92
C THR A 183 -4.83 8.49 -1.59
N LEU A 184 -5.77 8.44 -2.55
CA LEU A 184 -7.14 8.97 -2.43
C LEU A 184 -8.20 7.86 -2.49
N ALA A 185 -7.80 6.62 -2.21
CA ALA A 185 -8.69 5.49 -2.11
C ALA A 185 -9.74 5.71 -1.01
N VAL A 186 -10.99 5.36 -1.29
CA VAL A 186 -12.09 5.29 -0.31
C VAL A 186 -12.28 3.82 0.02
N ALA A 187 -11.76 3.35 1.15
CA ALA A 187 -11.82 1.94 1.52
C ALA A 187 -13.22 1.56 2.00
N ARG A 188 -13.87 0.67 1.28
CA ARG A 188 -15.25 0.23 1.52
C ARG A 188 -15.33 -1.18 2.09
N ASP A 189 -14.20 -1.86 2.23
CA ASP A 189 -14.11 -3.23 2.72
C ASP A 189 -12.83 -3.39 3.54
N ASP A 190 -12.95 -3.67 4.83
CA ASP A 190 -11.82 -3.77 5.76
C ASP A 190 -10.93 -5.00 5.49
N ARG A 191 -11.38 -5.95 4.66
CA ARG A 191 -10.55 -7.09 4.22
C ARG A 191 -9.45 -6.68 3.25
N TRP A 192 -9.56 -5.51 2.61
CA TRP A 192 -8.58 -5.03 1.64
C TRP A 192 -7.23 -4.74 2.27
N GLY A 193 -6.16 -5.34 1.71
CA GLY A 193 -4.79 -5.24 2.23
C GLY A 193 -4.18 -3.84 2.20
N ARG A 194 -4.80 -2.89 1.46
CA ARG A 194 -4.38 -1.48 1.41
C ARG A 194 -5.30 -0.54 2.19
N ALA A 195 -6.21 -1.08 3.03
CA ALA A 195 -7.14 -0.25 3.80
C ALA A 195 -6.42 0.85 4.60
N TYR A 196 -5.23 0.57 5.15
CA TYR A 196 -4.46 1.54 5.91
C TYR A 196 -3.88 2.69 5.07
N GLU A 197 -3.83 2.55 3.72
CA GLU A 197 -3.46 3.63 2.81
C GLU A 197 -4.60 4.61 2.56
N SER A 198 -5.83 4.28 3.00
CA SER A 198 -7.00 5.16 2.96
C SER A 198 -7.13 5.97 4.26
N TYR A 199 -7.56 7.22 4.15
CA TYR A 199 -7.90 8.05 5.31
C TYR A 199 -9.22 7.64 5.96
N SER A 200 -10.18 7.08 5.19
CA SER A 200 -11.52 6.79 5.66
C SER A 200 -12.32 5.94 4.68
N GLU A 201 -13.40 5.34 5.19
CA GLU A 201 -14.50 4.79 4.40
C GLU A 201 -15.40 5.87 3.78
N ASP A 202 -15.33 7.11 4.29
CA ASP A 202 -16.12 8.26 3.85
C ASP A 202 -15.36 9.10 2.82
N GLN A 203 -15.93 9.26 1.63
CA GLN A 203 -15.29 9.98 0.53
C GLN A 203 -15.04 11.46 0.82
N LYS A 204 -15.82 12.08 1.72
CA LYS A 204 -15.61 13.48 2.08
C LYS A 204 -14.40 13.65 2.99
N ILE A 205 -14.20 12.76 3.95
CA ILE A 205 -13.01 12.76 4.81
C ILE A 205 -11.76 12.54 3.96
N VAL A 206 -11.80 11.56 3.03
CA VAL A 206 -10.69 11.31 2.09
C VAL A 206 -10.41 12.53 1.22
N SER A 207 -11.44 13.20 0.72
CA SER A 207 -11.32 14.43 -0.08
C SER A 207 -10.67 15.58 0.69
N ASP A 208 -11.17 15.87 1.90
CA ASP A 208 -10.71 17.00 2.70
C ASP A 208 -9.25 16.82 3.14
N LEU A 209 -8.91 15.63 3.63
CA LEU A 209 -7.56 15.31 4.11
C LEU A 209 -6.57 15.11 2.94
N GLY A 210 -7.01 14.48 1.85
CA GLY A 210 -6.23 14.32 0.63
C GLY A 210 -5.88 15.65 -0.04
N ALA A 211 -6.81 16.60 -0.08
CA ALA A 211 -6.52 17.95 -0.57
C ALA A 211 -5.53 18.70 0.33
N ALA A 212 -5.63 18.53 1.65
CA ALA A 212 -4.73 19.20 2.60
C ALA A 212 -3.28 18.69 2.47
N ILE A 213 -3.07 17.37 2.39
CA ILE A 213 -1.71 16.82 2.23
C ILE A 213 -1.14 17.16 0.84
N LEU A 214 -1.98 17.17 -0.20
CA LEU A 214 -1.59 17.62 -1.55
C LEU A 214 -1.08 19.06 -1.53
N GLU A 215 -1.82 19.99 -0.87
CA GLU A 215 -1.38 21.36 -0.69
C GLU A 215 -0.04 21.44 0.07
N GLY A 216 0.16 20.54 1.04
CA GLY A 216 1.45 20.40 1.75
C GLY A 216 2.58 19.96 0.83
N LEU A 217 2.34 18.99 -0.04
CA LEU A 217 3.34 18.45 -0.97
C LEU A 217 3.70 19.44 -2.08
N GLN A 218 2.71 20.01 -2.78
CA GLN A 218 2.91 20.85 -3.96
C GLN A 218 2.93 22.35 -3.68
N GLY A 219 2.48 22.79 -2.52
CA GLY A 219 2.14 24.20 -2.26
C GLY A 219 0.70 24.50 -2.69
N LYS A 220 0.22 25.69 -2.32
CA LYS A 220 -1.13 26.12 -2.63
C LYS A 220 -1.24 26.57 -4.09
N ALA A 221 -2.19 26.03 -4.84
CA ALA A 221 -2.45 26.41 -6.20
C ALA A 221 -2.57 27.94 -6.38
N GLY A 222 -1.91 28.48 -7.40
CA GLY A 222 -1.91 29.91 -7.69
C GLY A 222 -1.14 30.80 -6.71
N SER A 223 -0.40 30.25 -5.77
CA SER A 223 0.46 31.03 -4.84
C SER A 223 1.94 30.93 -5.21
N GLU A 224 2.77 31.80 -4.63
CA GLU A 224 4.22 31.82 -4.86
C GLU A 224 4.94 30.55 -4.38
N ASN A 225 4.33 29.80 -3.44
CA ASN A 225 4.91 28.55 -2.94
C ASN A 225 4.46 27.29 -3.72
N PHE A 226 3.70 27.46 -4.79
CA PHE A 226 3.28 26.33 -5.62
C PHE A 226 4.46 25.81 -6.45
N LEU A 227 4.84 24.56 -6.23
CA LEU A 227 6.00 23.90 -6.84
C LEU A 227 7.33 24.68 -6.69
N ASP A 228 7.47 25.40 -5.55
CA ASP A 228 8.73 26.07 -5.23
C ASP A 228 9.86 25.06 -4.88
N GLU A 229 11.02 25.57 -4.53
CA GLU A 229 12.22 24.77 -4.23
C GLU A 229 12.05 23.80 -3.03
N ASN A 230 11.03 24.00 -2.18
CA ASN A 230 10.73 23.14 -1.02
C ASN A 230 9.54 22.20 -1.27
N ARG A 231 9.00 22.16 -2.48
CA ARG A 231 7.81 21.39 -2.85
C ARG A 231 8.16 20.37 -3.92
N VAL A 232 7.30 19.36 -4.02
CA VAL A 232 7.46 18.24 -4.98
C VAL A 232 6.23 18.13 -5.87
N ILE A 233 6.40 17.53 -7.04
CA ILE A 233 5.27 17.06 -7.85
C ILE A 233 4.58 15.94 -7.07
N ALA A 234 3.27 16.02 -6.89
CA ALA A 234 2.46 15.00 -6.22
C ALA A 234 1.65 14.17 -7.22
N THR A 235 1.26 12.98 -6.81
CA THR A 235 0.44 12.05 -7.60
C THR A 235 -0.79 11.65 -6.81
N ALA A 236 -1.98 12.01 -7.28
CA ALA A 236 -3.21 11.44 -6.72
C ALA A 236 -3.39 9.99 -7.22
N LYS A 237 -3.57 9.02 -6.29
CA LYS A 237 -3.60 7.59 -6.62
C LYS A 237 -4.60 6.81 -5.77
N HIS A 238 -5.15 5.67 -6.22
CA HIS A 238 -5.04 5.13 -7.59
C HIS A 238 -6.38 5.35 -8.28
N PHE A 239 -6.38 6.01 -9.41
CA PHE A 239 -7.61 6.32 -10.15
C PHE A 239 -8.06 5.10 -10.97
N VAL A 240 -9.22 4.47 -10.73
CA VAL A 240 -10.26 4.73 -9.75
C VAL A 240 -10.87 3.41 -9.27
N GLY A 241 -11.31 3.37 -8.01
CA GLY A 241 -12.11 2.27 -7.48
C GLY A 241 -11.32 1.19 -6.72
N ASP A 242 -10.02 1.39 -6.48
CA ASP A 242 -9.15 0.45 -5.77
C ASP A 242 -9.67 0.08 -4.36
N GLY A 243 -10.19 1.05 -3.60
CA GLY A 243 -10.79 0.82 -2.28
C GLY A 243 -12.23 0.25 -2.31
N GLY A 244 -12.80 -0.01 -3.50
CA GLY A 244 -14.16 -0.50 -3.68
C GLY A 244 -14.27 -1.89 -4.30
N THR A 245 -13.17 -2.64 -4.37
CA THR A 245 -13.15 -3.96 -4.98
C THR A 245 -13.97 -4.98 -4.18
N GLN A 246 -14.65 -5.88 -4.89
CA GLN A 246 -15.46 -6.91 -4.25
C GLN A 246 -14.62 -7.79 -3.34
N TYR A 247 -15.12 -8.05 -2.14
CA TYR A 247 -14.49 -8.88 -1.10
C TYR A 247 -13.15 -8.33 -0.59
N GLY A 248 -12.86 -7.05 -0.82
CA GLY A 248 -11.58 -6.46 -0.44
C GLY A 248 -10.37 -7.06 -1.16
N ILE A 249 -10.55 -7.64 -2.34
CA ILE A 249 -9.44 -8.25 -3.09
C ILE A 249 -8.62 -7.15 -3.74
N ASP A 250 -7.36 -7.04 -3.39
CA ASP A 250 -6.44 -6.08 -4.01
C ASP A 250 -6.28 -6.35 -5.52
N LYS A 251 -6.29 -5.27 -6.33
CA LYS A 251 -6.29 -5.35 -7.82
C LYS A 251 -7.53 -6.06 -8.39
N GLY A 252 -8.59 -6.25 -7.55
CA GLY A 252 -9.85 -6.89 -7.90
C GLY A 252 -10.76 -6.02 -8.79
N ASP A 253 -12.05 -6.35 -8.80
CA ASP A 253 -13.06 -5.67 -9.63
C ASP A 253 -14.03 -4.88 -8.76
N THR A 254 -14.21 -3.60 -9.07
CA THR A 254 -15.20 -2.72 -8.45
C THR A 254 -16.47 -2.76 -9.28
N ILE A 255 -17.54 -3.30 -8.70
CA ILE A 255 -18.83 -3.52 -9.38
C ILE A 255 -19.83 -2.46 -8.97
N GLY A 256 -20.45 -1.84 -9.94
CA GLY A 256 -21.51 -0.86 -9.69
C GLY A 256 -21.84 -0.02 -10.91
N SER A 257 -22.80 0.89 -10.77
CA SER A 257 -23.02 1.89 -11.82
C SER A 257 -21.83 2.85 -11.90
N ILE A 258 -21.48 3.31 -13.08
CA ILE A 258 -20.41 4.33 -13.26
C ILE A 258 -20.70 5.58 -12.44
N ASP A 259 -21.97 5.97 -12.33
CA ASP A 259 -22.40 7.11 -11.53
C ASP A 259 -22.11 6.92 -10.04
N ASP A 260 -22.38 5.74 -9.47
CA ASP A 260 -22.11 5.47 -8.05
C ASP A 260 -20.61 5.36 -7.79
N ILE A 261 -19.86 4.67 -8.67
CA ILE A 261 -18.40 4.56 -8.58
C ILE A 261 -17.77 5.96 -8.65
N THR A 262 -18.20 6.83 -9.55
CA THR A 262 -17.66 8.19 -9.65
C THR A 262 -18.08 9.08 -8.47
N LYS A 263 -19.27 8.91 -7.92
CA LYS A 263 -19.71 9.66 -6.72
C LYS A 263 -18.92 9.30 -5.46
N ILE A 264 -18.46 8.07 -5.34
CA ILE A 264 -17.73 7.59 -4.16
C ILE A 264 -16.22 7.71 -4.43
N HIS A 265 -15.71 6.98 -5.41
CA HIS A 265 -14.28 6.77 -5.58
C HIS A 265 -13.57 7.87 -6.39
N ALA A 266 -14.27 8.54 -7.32
CA ALA A 266 -13.70 9.70 -8.02
C ALA A 266 -13.96 11.03 -7.30
N PHE A 267 -14.79 11.05 -6.25
CA PHE A 267 -15.11 12.27 -5.50
C PHE A 267 -13.86 12.97 -4.93
N PRO A 268 -12.92 12.29 -4.26
CA PRO A 268 -11.72 12.93 -3.69
C PRO A 268 -10.82 13.58 -4.75
N TYR A 269 -10.81 13.03 -5.96
CA TYR A 269 -9.99 13.57 -7.06
C TYR A 269 -10.43 14.95 -7.53
N ARG A 270 -11.70 15.35 -7.30
CA ARG A 270 -12.18 16.70 -7.64
C ARG A 270 -11.39 17.77 -6.86
N ALA A 271 -11.27 17.58 -5.55
CA ALA A 271 -10.50 18.49 -4.71
C ALA A 271 -9.00 18.48 -5.05
N ALA A 272 -8.45 17.33 -5.45
CA ALA A 272 -7.07 17.24 -5.92
C ALA A 272 -6.86 17.98 -7.25
N ILE A 273 -7.81 17.90 -8.19
CA ILE A 273 -7.77 18.63 -9.46
C ILE A 273 -7.91 20.13 -9.22
N ASP A 274 -8.83 20.55 -8.34
CA ASP A 274 -8.97 21.96 -7.93
C ASP A 274 -7.70 22.49 -7.26
N GLY A 275 -6.94 21.62 -6.58
CA GLY A 275 -5.61 21.88 -6.02
C GLY A 275 -4.46 21.79 -7.04
N GLU A 276 -4.78 21.69 -8.32
CA GLU A 276 -3.82 21.60 -9.44
C GLU A 276 -2.83 20.42 -9.28
N VAL A 277 -3.31 19.23 -8.89
CA VAL A 277 -2.47 18.03 -8.86
C VAL A 277 -1.81 17.80 -10.23
N GLN A 278 -0.49 17.56 -10.23
CA GLN A 278 0.28 17.49 -11.48
C GLN A 278 0.22 16.11 -12.13
N THR A 279 0.02 15.06 -11.35
CA THR A 279 -0.05 13.70 -11.90
C THR A 279 -1.16 12.89 -11.24
N VAL A 280 -1.71 11.95 -11.98
CA VAL A 280 -2.66 10.94 -11.52
C VAL A 280 -2.14 9.56 -11.91
N MET A 281 -2.15 8.62 -10.99
CA MET A 281 -1.76 7.23 -11.26
C MET A 281 -3.00 6.37 -11.48
N ALA A 282 -3.03 5.60 -12.57
CA ALA A 282 -4.11 4.66 -12.87
C ALA A 282 -4.07 3.47 -11.90
N SER A 283 -5.24 2.97 -11.48
CA SER A 283 -5.35 1.83 -10.57
C SER A 283 -5.08 0.49 -11.27
N PHE A 284 -4.59 -0.48 -10.52
CA PHE A 284 -4.56 -1.89 -10.95
C PHE A 284 -5.94 -2.54 -11.02
N SER A 285 -6.93 -2.02 -10.28
CA SER A 285 -8.26 -2.59 -10.20
C SER A 285 -8.98 -2.57 -11.56
N SER A 286 -10.04 -3.33 -11.65
CA SER A 286 -11.00 -3.24 -12.74
C SER A 286 -12.26 -2.49 -12.27
N VAL A 287 -12.99 -1.95 -13.20
CA VAL A 287 -14.34 -1.46 -13.00
C VAL A 287 -15.26 -2.21 -13.95
N ASN A 288 -16.21 -2.99 -13.38
CA ASN A 288 -17.11 -3.85 -14.15
C ASN A 288 -16.38 -4.76 -15.17
N GLY A 289 -15.26 -5.31 -14.77
CA GLY A 289 -14.42 -6.21 -15.57
C GLY A 289 -13.43 -5.52 -16.53
N GLU A 290 -13.48 -4.18 -16.69
CA GLU A 290 -12.53 -3.43 -17.51
C GLU A 290 -11.35 -2.94 -16.67
N LYS A 291 -10.13 -3.38 -17.00
CA LYS A 291 -8.90 -2.92 -16.32
C LYS A 291 -8.70 -1.42 -16.49
N MET A 292 -8.42 -0.72 -15.38
CA MET A 292 -8.34 0.75 -15.37
C MET A 292 -7.30 1.31 -16.33
N HIS A 293 -6.15 0.68 -16.49
CA HIS A 293 -5.14 1.10 -17.46
C HIS A 293 -5.63 1.08 -18.91
N GLY A 294 -6.68 0.30 -19.23
CA GLY A 294 -7.32 0.21 -20.55
C GLY A 294 -8.63 0.99 -20.67
N SER A 295 -9.11 1.58 -19.58
CA SER A 295 -10.43 2.21 -19.56
C SER A 295 -10.42 3.65 -20.10
N LYS A 296 -10.66 3.78 -21.39
CA LYS A 296 -10.77 5.10 -22.01
C LYS A 296 -11.94 5.91 -21.43
N SER A 297 -13.04 5.26 -21.11
CA SER A 297 -14.23 5.91 -20.54
C SER A 297 -13.91 6.59 -19.20
N LEU A 298 -13.06 6.01 -18.37
CA LEU A 298 -12.71 6.57 -17.07
C LEU A 298 -11.48 7.48 -17.16
N LEU A 299 -10.40 7.08 -17.84
CA LEU A 299 -9.17 7.90 -17.92
C LEU A 299 -9.33 9.13 -18.83
N THR A 300 -9.98 8.97 -19.99
CA THR A 300 -10.13 10.07 -20.95
C THR A 300 -11.43 10.83 -20.77
N ASP A 301 -12.58 10.12 -20.72
CA ASP A 301 -13.86 10.82 -20.70
C ASP A 301 -14.17 11.40 -19.32
N VAL A 302 -14.08 10.60 -18.23
CA VAL A 302 -14.36 11.08 -16.87
C VAL A 302 -13.22 11.95 -16.34
N LEU A 303 -12.00 11.42 -16.19
CA LEU A 303 -10.91 12.15 -15.53
C LEU A 303 -10.52 13.43 -16.28
N ARG A 304 -10.27 13.31 -17.60
CA ARG A 304 -9.79 14.47 -18.36
C ARG A 304 -10.91 15.41 -18.77
N ARG A 305 -11.95 14.89 -19.47
CA ARG A 305 -12.97 15.77 -20.05
C ARG A 305 -13.94 16.30 -19.02
N ASP A 306 -14.50 15.40 -18.17
CA ASP A 306 -15.60 15.77 -17.29
C ASP A 306 -15.11 16.37 -15.95
N MET A 307 -13.94 15.93 -15.46
CA MET A 307 -13.32 16.48 -14.23
C MET A 307 -12.28 17.57 -14.52
N GLY A 308 -11.77 17.68 -15.76
CA GLY A 308 -10.87 18.75 -16.17
C GLY A 308 -9.40 18.57 -15.78
N PHE A 309 -8.94 17.35 -15.56
CA PHE A 309 -7.53 17.09 -15.23
C PHE A 309 -6.60 17.44 -16.40
N ASP A 310 -5.62 18.33 -16.18
CA ASP A 310 -4.71 18.86 -17.21
C ASP A 310 -3.25 18.37 -17.09
N GLY A 311 -2.89 17.69 -15.98
CA GLY A 311 -1.60 17.04 -15.78
C GLY A 311 -1.41 15.77 -16.63
N PHE A 312 -0.47 14.90 -16.32
CA PHE A 312 -0.32 13.63 -17.03
C PHE A 312 -0.75 12.42 -16.19
N VAL A 313 -1.25 11.39 -16.86
CA VAL A 313 -1.58 10.10 -16.25
C VAL A 313 -0.39 9.17 -16.36
N ILE A 314 0.09 8.68 -15.21
CA ILE A 314 1.08 7.60 -15.13
C ILE A 314 0.39 6.26 -14.88
N GLY A 315 0.90 5.18 -15.50
CA GLY A 315 0.54 3.82 -15.13
C GLY A 315 1.12 3.44 -13.77
N ASP A 316 0.64 2.33 -13.21
CA ASP A 316 1.24 1.67 -12.07
C ASP A 316 2.20 0.56 -12.52
N TRP A 317 2.93 -0.07 -11.64
CA TRP A 317 4.00 -1.06 -11.87
C TRP A 317 3.58 -2.18 -12.85
N ASN A 318 4.05 -2.10 -14.10
CA ASN A 318 3.62 -2.98 -15.21
C ASN A 318 2.09 -3.12 -15.38
N GLY A 319 1.27 -2.20 -14.84
CA GLY A 319 -0.20 -2.31 -14.85
C GLY A 319 -0.81 -2.38 -16.25
N HIS A 320 -0.14 -1.83 -17.26
CA HIS A 320 -0.53 -1.97 -18.66
C HIS A 320 -0.52 -3.43 -19.14
N ALA A 321 0.31 -4.28 -18.55
CA ALA A 321 0.38 -5.69 -18.90
C ALA A 321 -0.85 -6.50 -18.44
N GLU A 322 -1.61 -5.98 -17.47
CA GLU A 322 -2.83 -6.64 -16.96
C GLU A 322 -4.05 -6.48 -17.89
N ILE A 323 -3.96 -5.64 -18.92
CA ILE A 323 -5.02 -5.49 -19.93
C ILE A 323 -5.04 -6.77 -20.80
N PRO A 324 -6.22 -7.39 -21.02
CA PRO A 324 -6.32 -8.57 -21.86
C PRO A 324 -5.73 -8.35 -23.27
N GLY A 325 -4.78 -9.18 -23.67
CA GLY A 325 -4.07 -9.08 -24.96
C GLY A 325 -2.80 -8.23 -24.92
N CYS A 326 -2.50 -7.55 -23.83
CA CYS A 326 -1.26 -6.83 -23.60
C CYS A 326 -0.17 -7.69 -22.96
N THR A 327 1.06 -7.20 -23.02
CA THR A 327 2.22 -7.70 -22.28
C THR A 327 2.99 -6.51 -21.70
N SER A 328 3.92 -6.77 -20.78
CA SER A 328 4.77 -5.72 -20.19
C SER A 328 5.61 -4.96 -21.22
N THR A 329 5.89 -5.57 -22.36
CA THR A 329 6.69 -4.96 -23.46
C THR A 329 5.83 -4.48 -24.64
N ASN A 330 4.52 -4.71 -24.65
CA ASN A 330 3.67 -4.38 -25.80
C ASN A 330 2.22 -4.18 -25.38
N CYS A 331 1.80 -2.91 -25.27
CA CYS A 331 0.44 -2.55 -24.90
C CYS A 331 0.04 -1.16 -25.45
N PRO A 332 -0.33 -1.02 -26.73
CA PRO A 332 -0.85 0.24 -27.26
C PRO A 332 -2.17 0.67 -26.61
N ASP A 333 -2.99 -0.28 -26.13
CA ASP A 333 -4.32 -0.04 -25.60
C ASP A 333 -4.30 0.87 -24.37
N ALA A 334 -3.34 0.70 -23.45
CA ALA A 334 -3.18 1.58 -22.30
C ALA A 334 -2.91 3.04 -22.75
N PHE A 335 -2.05 3.22 -23.73
CA PHE A 335 -1.68 4.54 -24.25
C PHE A 335 -2.86 5.20 -24.94
N LEU A 336 -3.61 4.44 -25.75
CA LEU A 336 -4.81 4.90 -26.44
C LEU A 336 -5.99 5.18 -25.48
N ALA A 337 -6.04 4.50 -24.33
CA ALA A 337 -7.01 4.75 -23.29
C ALA A 337 -6.79 6.05 -22.53
N GLY A 338 -5.54 6.58 -22.50
CA GLY A 338 -5.26 7.85 -21.84
C GLY A 338 -4.06 7.84 -20.87
N VAL A 339 -3.37 6.71 -20.69
CA VAL A 339 -2.09 6.68 -19.98
C VAL A 339 -1.06 7.48 -20.79
N ASP A 340 -0.40 8.46 -20.17
CA ASP A 340 0.58 9.33 -20.82
C ASP A 340 2.01 8.85 -20.60
N MET A 341 2.28 8.20 -19.46
CA MET A 341 3.58 7.63 -19.13
C MET A 341 3.39 6.20 -18.62
N TYR A 342 4.11 5.27 -19.21
CA TYR A 342 4.16 3.89 -18.73
C TYR A 342 5.13 3.77 -17.54
N MET A 343 4.70 3.14 -16.47
CA MET A 343 5.59 2.60 -15.45
C MET A 343 5.96 1.16 -15.86
N ALA A 344 7.15 0.99 -16.40
CA ALA A 344 7.67 -0.27 -16.95
C ALA A 344 9.04 -0.59 -16.32
N PRO A 345 9.06 -1.01 -15.03
CA PRO A 345 10.27 -1.01 -14.21
C PRO A 345 11.42 -1.82 -14.78
N ASP A 346 11.13 -2.99 -15.34
CA ASP A 346 12.09 -3.97 -15.86
C ASP A 346 11.94 -4.23 -17.37
N SER A 347 10.76 -3.94 -17.93
CA SER A 347 10.37 -4.22 -19.31
C SER A 347 10.56 -3.03 -20.26
N TRP A 348 11.03 -1.89 -19.76
CA TRP A 348 11.07 -0.61 -20.44
C TRP A 348 11.78 -0.61 -21.83
N ARG A 349 12.83 -1.45 -22.01
CA ARG A 349 13.54 -1.55 -23.31
C ARG A 349 12.63 -2.13 -24.39
N GLY A 350 11.98 -3.26 -24.10
CA GLY A 350 11.06 -3.90 -25.03
C GLY A 350 9.82 -3.04 -25.30
N LEU A 351 9.35 -2.31 -24.30
CA LEU A 351 8.24 -1.37 -24.43
C LEU A 351 8.63 -0.18 -25.32
N TYR A 352 9.83 0.38 -25.16
CA TYR A 352 10.35 1.43 -26.01
C TYR A 352 10.38 1.00 -27.49
N ASP A 353 10.96 -0.17 -27.78
CA ASP A 353 11.08 -0.68 -29.14
C ASP A 353 9.71 -0.95 -29.78
N SER A 354 8.76 -1.50 -29.03
CA SER A 354 7.42 -1.78 -29.52
C SER A 354 6.60 -0.50 -29.74
N LEU A 355 6.66 0.47 -28.82
CA LEU A 355 5.96 1.75 -28.97
C LEU A 355 6.52 2.55 -30.17
N LEU A 356 7.84 2.55 -30.34
CA LEU A 356 8.49 3.18 -31.53
C LEU A 356 7.97 2.56 -32.84
N ALA A 357 7.86 1.24 -32.90
CA ALA A 357 7.31 0.52 -34.05
C ALA A 357 5.83 0.81 -34.26
N GLN A 358 5.04 0.89 -33.21
CA GLN A 358 3.60 1.21 -33.24
C GLN A 358 3.34 2.61 -33.76
N VAL A 359 4.14 3.59 -33.36
CA VAL A 359 4.02 4.97 -33.88
C VAL A 359 4.46 5.03 -35.34
N LYS A 360 5.55 4.37 -35.72
CA LYS A 360 6.03 4.30 -37.13
C LYS A 360 5.00 3.63 -38.06
N SER A 361 4.26 2.63 -37.56
CA SER A 361 3.21 1.94 -38.34
C SER A 361 1.88 2.68 -38.34
N GLY A 362 1.69 3.67 -37.46
CA GLY A 362 0.42 4.38 -37.27
C GLY A 362 -0.60 3.66 -36.36
N ALA A 363 -0.22 2.53 -35.73
CA ALA A 363 -1.05 1.85 -34.73
C ALA A 363 -1.28 2.73 -33.49
N VAL A 364 -0.27 3.51 -33.11
CA VAL A 364 -0.38 4.64 -32.19
C VAL A 364 -0.24 5.92 -33.02
N PRO A 365 -1.27 6.79 -33.07
CA PRO A 365 -1.17 8.06 -33.81
C PRO A 365 -0.09 8.97 -33.22
N MET A 366 0.69 9.62 -34.10
CA MET A 366 1.69 10.64 -33.69
C MET A 366 1.07 11.73 -32.82
N ALA A 367 -0.16 12.16 -33.13
CA ALA A 367 -0.88 13.16 -32.33
C ALA A 367 -1.11 12.72 -30.87
N ARG A 368 -1.34 11.41 -30.62
CA ARG A 368 -1.50 10.90 -29.25
C ARG A 368 -0.14 10.89 -28.50
N LEU A 369 0.95 10.57 -29.22
CA LEU A 369 2.30 10.66 -28.62
C LEU A 369 2.64 12.11 -28.30
N ASP A 370 2.41 13.03 -29.24
CA ASP A 370 2.67 14.47 -29.05
C ASP A 370 1.85 15.04 -27.86
N GLU A 371 0.60 14.62 -27.71
CA GLU A 371 -0.26 14.99 -26.59
C GLU A 371 0.31 14.54 -25.24
N ALA A 372 0.74 13.27 -25.13
CA ALA A 372 1.32 12.73 -23.90
C ALA A 372 2.63 13.44 -23.53
N VAL A 373 3.52 13.60 -24.51
CA VAL A 373 4.80 14.30 -24.32
C VAL A 373 4.59 15.76 -23.94
N LEU A 374 3.61 16.43 -24.54
CA LEU A 374 3.29 17.83 -24.21
C LEU A 374 2.89 17.97 -22.72
N ARG A 375 2.05 17.09 -22.21
CA ARG A 375 1.64 17.09 -20.79
C ARG A 375 2.82 16.87 -19.86
N ILE A 376 3.65 15.87 -20.15
CA ILE A 376 4.86 15.58 -19.37
C ILE A 376 5.81 16.79 -19.37
N LEU A 377 6.08 17.37 -20.52
CA LEU A 377 6.93 18.56 -20.66
C LEU A 377 6.32 19.76 -19.92
N THR A 378 4.99 19.94 -19.98
CA THR A 378 4.32 21.04 -19.27
C THR A 378 4.51 20.92 -17.75
N VAL A 379 4.37 19.72 -17.19
CA VAL A 379 4.64 19.46 -15.76
C VAL A 379 6.11 19.72 -15.43
N LYS A 380 7.05 19.24 -16.24
CA LYS A 380 8.48 19.51 -16.06
C LYS A 380 8.80 21.01 -16.08
N VAL A 381 8.16 21.79 -16.96
CA VAL A 381 8.33 23.24 -17.05
C VAL A 381 7.70 23.94 -15.83
N ARG A 382 6.48 23.55 -15.42
CA ARG A 382 5.81 24.08 -14.22
C ARG A 382 6.64 23.87 -12.96
N ALA A 383 7.27 22.69 -12.83
CA ALA A 383 8.14 22.36 -11.71
C ALA A 383 9.54 23.00 -11.80
N GLY A 384 9.82 23.82 -12.82
CA GLY A 384 11.10 24.54 -12.97
C GLY A 384 12.32 23.65 -13.23
N LEU A 385 12.15 22.40 -13.67
CA LEU A 385 13.24 21.42 -13.78
C LEU A 385 14.32 21.84 -14.80
N PHE A 386 13.95 22.60 -15.82
CA PHE A 386 14.91 23.09 -16.83
C PHE A 386 15.86 24.16 -16.28
N GLU A 387 15.48 24.86 -15.20
CA GLU A 387 16.25 25.91 -14.53
C GLU A 387 16.88 25.44 -13.21
N ALA A 388 16.44 24.29 -12.67
CA ALA A 388 16.82 23.82 -11.33
C ALA A 388 18.32 23.52 -11.18
N GLY A 389 19.03 23.26 -12.30
CA GLY A 389 20.44 22.92 -12.28
C GLY A 389 20.74 21.58 -11.62
N LEU A 390 22.03 21.34 -11.35
CA LEU A 390 22.54 20.09 -10.80
C LEU A 390 21.86 19.80 -9.45
N PRO A 391 21.25 18.61 -9.25
CA PRO A 391 20.49 18.26 -8.05
C PRO A 391 21.21 18.53 -6.75
N SER A 392 22.48 18.10 -6.60
CA SER A 392 23.28 18.33 -5.37
C SER A 392 23.54 19.81 -5.05
N LYS A 393 23.23 20.73 -5.94
CA LYS A 393 23.45 22.18 -5.76
C LYS A 393 22.16 22.95 -5.48
N ARG A 394 21.01 22.25 -5.46
CA ARG A 394 19.72 22.87 -5.18
C ARG A 394 19.58 23.25 -3.69
N PRO A 395 18.94 24.37 -3.35
CA PRO A 395 18.91 24.91 -1.97
C PRO A 395 18.34 23.94 -0.94
N ALA A 396 17.33 23.15 -1.29
CA ALA A 396 16.65 22.21 -0.38
C ALA A 396 17.44 20.92 -0.11
N VAL A 397 18.46 20.61 -0.91
CA VAL A 397 19.24 19.37 -0.79
C VAL A 397 20.20 19.45 0.40
N GLY A 398 20.14 18.49 1.30
CA GLY A 398 21.07 18.42 2.42
C GLY A 398 20.59 17.60 3.61
N ARG A 399 21.54 16.97 4.29
CA ARG A 399 21.31 16.10 5.46
C ARG A 399 20.53 16.81 6.60
N SER A 400 20.72 18.11 6.80
CA SER A 400 20.07 18.88 7.87
C SER A 400 18.54 19.00 7.75
N ASN A 401 18.00 18.75 6.57
CA ASN A 401 16.55 18.78 6.31
C ASN A 401 15.87 17.42 6.57
N LEU A 402 16.65 16.38 6.92
CA LEU A 402 16.15 15.03 7.14
C LEU A 402 16.02 14.76 8.65
N GLY A 403 14.86 14.28 9.08
CA GLY A 403 14.60 13.90 10.46
C GLY A 403 14.81 15.03 11.47
N SER A 404 14.52 16.28 11.10
CA SER A 404 14.73 17.43 11.98
C SER A 404 13.86 17.35 13.24
N GLU A 405 14.26 18.04 14.31
CA GLU A 405 13.51 18.09 15.57
C GLU A 405 12.06 18.55 15.33
N ASP A 406 11.85 19.54 14.44
CA ASP A 406 10.51 20.03 14.08
C ASP A 406 9.69 18.93 13.40
N HIS A 407 10.29 18.12 12.50
CA HIS A 407 9.59 17.02 11.85
C HIS A 407 9.29 15.88 12.84
N GLN A 408 10.23 15.57 13.76
CA GLN A 408 9.99 14.60 14.84
C GLN A 408 8.86 15.07 15.76
N ALA A 409 8.84 16.35 16.14
CA ALA A 409 7.78 16.94 16.96
C ALA A 409 6.42 16.87 16.26
N LEU A 410 6.39 17.11 14.94
CA LEU A 410 5.19 16.98 14.11
C LEU A 410 4.70 15.54 14.06
N GLY A 411 5.60 14.56 13.87
CA GLY A 411 5.27 13.14 13.92
C GLY A 411 4.69 12.74 15.29
N ARG A 412 5.30 13.21 16.39
CA ARG A 412 4.81 12.97 17.75
C ARG A 412 3.42 13.60 17.99
N GLU A 413 3.15 14.79 17.42
CA GLU A 413 1.83 15.41 17.43
C GLU A 413 0.80 14.57 16.67
N ALA A 414 1.17 14.05 15.49
CA ALA A 414 0.30 13.21 14.68
C ALA A 414 -0.09 11.93 15.44
N VAL A 415 0.86 11.30 16.12
CA VAL A 415 0.59 10.12 16.96
C VAL A 415 -0.39 10.46 18.07
N ARG A 416 -0.15 11.55 18.83
CA ARG A 416 -1.09 11.95 19.92
C ARG A 416 -2.51 12.13 19.43
N LYS A 417 -2.67 12.79 18.28
CA LYS A 417 -3.98 13.14 17.72
C LYS A 417 -4.70 11.96 17.05
N SER A 418 -3.97 10.89 16.69
CA SER A 418 -4.56 9.73 16.00
C SER A 418 -5.09 8.66 16.95
N LEU A 419 -4.67 8.63 18.23
CA LEU A 419 -5.09 7.60 19.17
C LEU A 419 -6.59 7.62 19.41
N VAL A 420 -7.24 6.47 19.35
CA VAL A 420 -8.67 6.32 19.62
C VAL A 420 -8.88 5.47 20.86
N LEU A 421 -9.55 6.03 21.87
CA LEU A 421 -9.93 5.33 23.09
C LEU A 421 -11.27 4.65 22.90
N LEU A 422 -11.32 3.30 22.88
CA LEU A 422 -12.56 2.55 22.74
C LEU A 422 -13.19 2.22 24.10
N LYS A 423 -12.37 2.01 25.14
CA LYS A 423 -12.80 1.62 26.48
C LYS A 423 -11.88 2.22 27.55
N ASN A 424 -12.42 2.68 28.67
CA ASN A 424 -11.66 3.20 29.83
C ASN A 424 -12.46 2.97 31.14
N ASP A 425 -12.51 1.72 31.60
CA ASP A 425 -13.24 1.35 32.79
C ASP A 425 -12.68 2.06 34.04
N LYS A 426 -13.56 2.58 34.86
CA LYS A 426 -13.25 3.26 36.13
C LYS A 426 -12.21 4.40 35.98
N ASN A 427 -12.10 5.00 34.81
CA ASN A 427 -11.12 6.04 34.50
C ASN A 427 -9.68 5.58 34.81
N LEU A 428 -9.31 4.36 34.36
CA LEU A 428 -7.97 3.79 34.54
C LEU A 428 -6.88 4.66 33.90
N LEU A 429 -7.19 5.21 32.73
CA LEU A 429 -6.34 6.22 32.06
C LEU A 429 -6.81 7.64 32.40
N PRO A 430 -5.90 8.65 32.53
CA PRO A 430 -4.46 8.50 32.38
C PRO A 430 -3.84 7.76 33.56
N PHE A 431 -2.85 6.90 33.27
CA PHE A 431 -2.17 6.15 34.34
C PHE A 431 -1.14 7.02 35.11
N LYS A 432 -0.89 6.69 36.38
CA LYS A 432 0.09 7.37 37.21
C LYS A 432 1.52 6.90 36.86
N PRO A 433 2.37 7.75 36.24
CA PRO A 433 3.69 7.29 35.74
C PRO A 433 4.71 7.03 36.86
N SER A 434 4.48 7.49 38.11
CA SER A 434 5.34 7.18 39.26
C SER A 434 5.09 5.77 39.87
N SER A 435 4.17 4.98 39.29
CA SER A 435 3.87 3.60 39.71
C SER A 435 4.82 2.60 39.04
N HIS A 436 4.70 1.31 39.42
CA HIS A 436 5.38 0.20 38.75
C HIS A 436 4.54 -0.27 37.53
N ILE A 437 4.98 0.01 36.35
CA ILE A 437 4.31 -0.33 35.10
C ILE A 437 5.04 -1.48 34.40
N ALA A 438 4.32 -2.54 34.05
CA ALA A 438 4.83 -3.57 33.15
C ALA A 438 4.37 -3.30 31.72
N VAL A 439 5.28 -3.26 30.78
CA VAL A 439 5.01 -3.22 29.35
C VAL A 439 5.25 -4.59 28.77
N VAL A 440 4.21 -5.21 28.25
CA VAL A 440 4.24 -6.60 27.74
C VAL A 440 3.94 -6.62 26.24
N GLY A 441 4.58 -7.56 25.53
CA GLY A 441 4.42 -7.77 24.10
C GLY A 441 5.60 -7.27 23.26
N GLU A 442 5.99 -8.06 22.25
CA GLU A 442 7.13 -7.74 21.37
C GLU A 442 6.89 -6.45 20.57
N ALA A 443 5.64 -6.18 20.22
CA ALA A 443 5.22 -4.99 19.49
C ALA A 443 5.65 -3.67 20.17
N ALA A 444 5.74 -3.65 21.51
CA ALA A 444 6.18 -2.47 22.26
C ALA A 444 7.60 -1.99 21.89
N LYS A 445 8.46 -2.89 21.42
CA LYS A 445 9.85 -2.61 21.03
C LYS A 445 10.11 -2.80 19.54
N SER A 446 9.10 -3.06 18.73
CA SER A 446 9.24 -3.32 17.29
C SER A 446 8.98 -2.06 16.47
N MET A 447 10.05 -1.43 15.97
CA MET A 447 9.92 -0.30 15.05
C MET A 447 9.24 -0.75 13.73
N GLY A 448 9.61 -1.92 13.21
CA GLY A 448 8.96 -2.45 11.99
C GLY A 448 7.45 -2.62 12.15
N GLN A 449 6.98 -3.14 13.31
CA GLN A 449 5.55 -3.34 13.53
C GLN A 449 4.80 -2.01 13.70
N GLN A 450 5.39 -1.02 14.37
CA GLN A 450 4.73 0.28 14.53
C GLN A 450 4.73 1.15 13.26
N THR A 451 5.66 0.91 12.34
CA THR A 451 5.71 1.64 11.06
C THR A 451 4.92 0.98 9.94
N GLY A 452 4.73 -0.34 9.98
CA GLY A 452 3.91 -1.05 9.00
C GLY A 452 4.57 -1.24 7.64
N GLY A 453 3.77 -1.56 6.62
CA GLY A 453 4.18 -1.69 5.23
C GLY A 453 4.64 -0.36 4.61
N TRP A 454 5.17 -0.39 3.41
CA TRP A 454 5.73 0.78 2.73
C TRP A 454 6.75 1.55 3.59
N THR A 455 7.60 0.83 4.33
CA THR A 455 8.63 1.41 5.20
C THR A 455 9.95 0.71 4.99
N LEU A 456 10.96 1.40 4.45
CA LEU A 456 12.30 0.95 4.07
C LEU A 456 12.32 -0.23 3.08
N SER A 457 11.25 -0.98 3.01
CA SER A 457 10.96 -2.03 2.03
C SER A 457 9.46 -2.02 1.73
N TRP A 458 9.04 -2.61 0.62
CA TRP A 458 7.64 -2.65 0.22
C TRP A 458 6.73 -3.25 1.31
N GLN A 459 7.06 -4.44 1.80
CA GLN A 459 6.24 -5.11 2.82
C GLN A 459 6.48 -4.60 4.25
N GLY A 460 7.54 -3.81 4.50
CA GLY A 460 7.91 -3.32 5.83
C GLY A 460 8.47 -4.40 6.77
N GLU A 461 8.62 -5.63 6.26
CA GLU A 461 9.12 -6.75 7.04
C GLU A 461 10.65 -6.71 7.23
N ALA A 462 11.12 -7.44 8.24
CA ALA A 462 12.54 -7.56 8.60
C ALA A 462 13.24 -6.21 8.85
N ASN A 463 12.49 -5.16 9.16
CA ASN A 463 13.05 -3.89 9.61
C ASN A 463 13.52 -4.01 11.05
N LYS A 464 14.76 -3.55 11.29
CA LYS A 464 15.37 -3.54 12.62
C LYS A 464 15.30 -2.14 13.22
N ASN A 465 15.23 -2.05 14.55
CA ASN A 465 15.15 -0.76 15.24
C ASN A 465 16.32 0.17 14.90
N GLU A 466 17.52 -0.39 14.68
CA GLU A 466 18.75 0.34 14.37
C GLU A 466 18.74 0.99 12.98
N GLU A 467 17.79 0.59 12.13
CA GLU A 467 17.60 1.17 10.79
C GLU A 467 16.78 2.48 10.80
N PHE A 468 16.34 2.94 11.98
CA PHE A 468 15.55 4.17 12.16
C PHE A 468 16.31 5.15 13.05
N GLU A 469 17.12 6.02 12.44
CA GLU A 469 18.04 6.91 13.17
C GLU A 469 17.31 7.87 14.13
N THR A 470 16.11 8.32 13.79
CA THR A 470 15.31 9.28 14.58
C THR A 470 14.12 8.62 15.28
N GLY A 471 14.03 7.28 15.22
CA GLY A 471 12.86 6.54 15.69
C GLY A 471 12.81 6.37 17.21
N GLN A 472 11.61 6.49 17.78
CA GLN A 472 11.31 6.18 19.18
C GLN A 472 10.24 5.08 19.24
N THR A 473 10.58 3.92 19.84
CA THR A 473 9.60 2.85 20.05
C THR A 473 8.58 3.21 21.13
N ILE A 474 7.44 2.52 21.14
CA ILE A 474 6.40 2.68 22.18
C ILE A 474 7.01 2.50 23.56
N TYR A 475 7.80 1.44 23.75
CA TYR A 475 8.49 1.20 25.03
C TYR A 475 9.44 2.34 25.42
N ALA A 476 10.20 2.88 24.48
CA ALA A 476 11.12 3.98 24.75
C ALA A 476 10.38 5.26 25.19
N GLY A 477 9.25 5.58 24.55
CA GLY A 477 8.41 6.71 24.94
C GLY A 477 7.77 6.53 26.32
N LEU A 478 7.24 5.35 26.64
CA LEU A 478 6.73 5.03 27.97
C LEU A 478 7.82 5.11 29.03
N LYS A 479 9.01 4.55 28.73
CA LYS A 479 10.17 4.61 29.64
C LYS A 479 10.58 6.04 29.95
N GLU A 480 10.65 6.92 28.95
CA GLU A 480 10.95 8.35 29.13
C GLU A 480 10.02 9.00 30.16
N LYS A 481 8.71 8.80 30.04
CA LYS A 481 7.71 9.37 30.95
C LYS A 481 7.76 8.78 32.36
N ILE A 482 7.90 7.47 32.48
CA ILE A 482 7.91 6.77 33.75
C ILE A 482 9.18 7.09 34.53
N ASP A 483 10.35 7.10 33.88
CA ASP A 483 11.62 7.45 34.51
C ASP A 483 11.61 8.91 34.99
N ALA A 484 11.09 9.85 34.18
CA ALA A 484 10.97 11.26 34.54
C ALA A 484 10.08 11.48 35.77
N ALA A 485 9.07 10.65 35.97
CA ALA A 485 8.19 10.68 37.13
C ALA A 485 8.74 9.89 38.35
N GLY A 486 9.92 9.29 38.25
CA GLY A 486 10.52 8.43 39.31
C GLY A 486 9.80 7.10 39.50
N GLY A 487 9.05 6.64 38.51
CA GLY A 487 8.39 5.33 38.51
C GLY A 487 9.32 4.19 38.15
N ARG A 488 8.76 2.99 38.12
CA ARG A 488 9.46 1.76 37.72
C ARG A 488 8.80 1.20 36.43
N ILE A 489 9.60 0.86 35.44
CA ILE A 489 9.13 0.19 34.24
C ILE A 489 9.79 -1.20 34.09
N THR A 490 9.00 -2.22 33.83
CA THR A 490 9.45 -3.57 33.49
C THR A 490 9.01 -3.92 32.08
N TYR A 491 9.88 -4.51 31.28
CA TYR A 491 9.54 -5.04 29.98
C TYR A 491 9.54 -6.57 30.01
N ALA A 492 8.54 -7.16 29.39
CA ALA A 492 8.45 -8.61 29.15
C ALA A 492 7.89 -8.87 27.75
N LYS A 493 8.37 -9.93 27.09
CA LYS A 493 7.79 -10.36 25.81
C LYS A 493 6.42 -11.03 26.00
N ALA A 494 6.29 -11.73 27.11
CA ALA A 494 5.08 -12.46 27.50
C ALA A 494 4.84 -12.38 29.02
N ALA A 495 3.61 -12.63 29.45
CA ALA A 495 3.22 -12.64 30.85
C ALA A 495 4.07 -13.58 31.73
N SER A 496 4.51 -14.71 31.15
CA SER A 496 5.34 -15.71 31.83
C SER A 496 6.74 -15.21 32.22
N GLU A 497 7.22 -14.12 31.65
CA GLU A 497 8.53 -13.51 31.96
C GLU A 497 8.43 -12.48 33.10
N LEU A 498 7.23 -12.12 33.55
CA LEU A 498 7.06 -11.17 34.65
C LEU A 498 7.42 -11.84 35.99
N SER A 499 8.43 -11.31 36.65
CA SER A 499 8.91 -11.82 37.94
C SER A 499 8.20 -11.19 39.17
N ASP A 500 7.75 -9.95 39.02
CA ASP A 500 7.12 -9.13 40.04
C ASP A 500 5.72 -8.70 39.64
N LYS A 501 4.82 -8.56 40.60
CA LYS A 501 3.47 -8.01 40.37
C LYS A 501 3.57 -6.48 40.11
N PRO A 502 3.20 -5.96 38.95
CA PRO A 502 3.16 -4.52 38.69
C PRO A 502 1.88 -3.88 39.26
N ASP A 503 1.81 -2.55 39.28
CA ASP A 503 0.60 -1.80 39.60
C ASP A 503 -0.36 -1.73 38.38
N LEU A 504 0.21 -1.78 37.16
CA LEU A 504 -0.51 -1.72 35.88
C LEU A 504 0.26 -2.48 34.81
N VAL A 505 -0.45 -3.14 33.92
CA VAL A 505 0.09 -3.71 32.67
C VAL A 505 -0.34 -2.87 31.46
N ILE A 506 0.59 -2.52 30.60
CA ILE A 506 0.34 -2.01 29.25
C ILE A 506 0.72 -3.15 28.29
N TYR A 507 -0.28 -3.76 27.66
CA TYR A 507 -0.08 -4.85 26.70
C TYR A 507 -0.15 -4.31 25.28
N VAL A 508 0.94 -4.45 24.52
CA VAL A 508 1.05 -3.95 23.14
C VAL A 508 1.11 -5.12 22.18
N PHE A 509 0.13 -5.17 21.29
CA PHE A 509 -0.03 -6.23 20.28
C PHE A 509 -0.71 -5.68 19.02
N GLY A 510 -0.75 -6.45 17.95
CA GLY A 510 -1.41 -6.04 16.72
C GLY A 510 -0.94 -6.76 15.46
N GLU A 511 -1.33 -6.25 14.31
CA GLU A 511 -0.97 -6.78 13.00
C GLU A 511 0.55 -6.70 12.78
N LYS A 512 1.08 -7.65 12.01
CA LYS A 512 2.43 -7.56 11.48
C LYS A 512 2.43 -6.70 10.21
N PRO A 513 3.61 -6.15 9.79
CA PRO A 513 3.69 -5.38 8.57
C PRO A 513 3.26 -6.18 7.33
N TYR A 514 2.54 -5.53 6.44
CA TYR A 514 2.16 -6.04 5.12
C TYR A 514 1.91 -4.86 4.18
N ALA A 515 1.94 -5.13 2.86
CA ALA A 515 1.51 -4.19 1.83
C ALA A 515 0.72 -4.91 0.73
N GLU A 516 -0.25 -4.22 0.15
CA GLU A 516 -1.07 -4.68 -0.97
C GLU A 516 -1.77 -6.03 -0.69
N PHE A 517 -1.82 -6.91 -1.68
CA PHE A 517 -2.51 -8.21 -1.62
C PHE A 517 -2.02 -9.16 -0.51
N PHE A 518 -0.84 -8.92 0.07
CA PHE A 518 -0.40 -9.67 1.26
C PHE A 518 -1.23 -9.37 2.50
N GLY A 519 -1.86 -8.20 2.53
CA GLY A 519 -2.77 -7.81 3.59
C GLY A 519 -4.22 -8.22 3.35
N ASP A 520 -4.56 -8.82 2.20
CA ASP A 520 -5.94 -9.25 1.91
C ASP A 520 -6.38 -10.34 2.89
N MET A 521 -7.59 -10.20 3.42
CA MET A 521 -8.19 -11.14 4.37
C MET A 521 -9.48 -11.74 3.82
N SER A 522 -9.82 -12.97 4.21
CA SER A 522 -11.12 -13.58 3.90
C SER A 522 -12.24 -13.09 4.81
N ASP A 523 -11.88 -12.69 6.01
CA ASP A 523 -12.72 -12.20 7.09
C ASP A 523 -11.93 -11.17 7.91
N VAL A 524 -12.56 -10.49 8.87
CA VAL A 524 -11.90 -9.44 9.66
C VAL A 524 -11.63 -9.86 11.11
N VAL A 525 -11.53 -11.15 11.39
CA VAL A 525 -11.12 -11.64 12.71
C VAL A 525 -9.62 -11.46 12.90
N PHE A 526 -9.21 -10.70 13.91
CA PHE A 526 -7.79 -10.47 14.19
C PHE A 526 -7.03 -11.75 14.52
N GLU A 527 -7.58 -12.56 15.42
CA GLU A 527 -7.05 -13.86 15.80
C GLU A 527 -8.21 -14.84 16.02
N PHE A 528 -7.99 -16.10 15.69
CA PHE A 528 -8.93 -17.16 16.06
C PHE A 528 -8.70 -17.65 17.49
N GLU A 529 -9.59 -18.50 18.03
CA GLU A 529 -9.63 -18.98 19.40
C GLU A 529 -8.27 -19.43 19.98
N ASP A 530 -7.33 -19.84 19.13
CA ASP A 530 -5.95 -20.24 19.50
C ASP A 530 -4.94 -19.10 19.39
N GLY A 531 -5.40 -17.85 19.22
CA GLY A 531 -4.53 -16.68 19.02
C GLY A 531 -3.63 -16.38 20.22
N ASN A 532 -2.39 -15.91 19.92
CA ASN A 532 -1.41 -15.62 20.95
C ASN A 532 -1.83 -14.45 21.85
N ALA A 533 -2.45 -13.39 21.28
CA ALA A 533 -2.78 -12.18 22.03
C ALA A 533 -3.92 -12.42 23.06
N ILE A 534 -4.95 -13.18 22.71
CA ILE A 534 -6.03 -13.48 23.66
C ILE A 534 -5.54 -14.44 24.78
N SER A 535 -4.66 -15.36 24.43
CA SER A 535 -4.04 -16.26 25.42
C SER A 535 -3.15 -15.51 26.40
N GLU A 536 -2.38 -14.51 25.93
CA GLU A 536 -1.58 -13.62 26.77
C GLU A 536 -2.46 -12.76 27.69
N LEU A 537 -3.55 -12.18 27.17
CA LEU A 537 -4.51 -11.44 27.98
C LEU A 537 -5.10 -12.31 29.10
N ALA A 538 -5.43 -13.55 28.79
CA ALA A 538 -5.90 -14.53 29.79
C ALA A 538 -4.82 -14.86 30.86
N ALA A 539 -3.55 -14.87 30.49
CA ALA A 539 -2.45 -15.05 31.42
C ALA A 539 -2.23 -13.80 32.29
N LEU A 540 -2.27 -12.59 31.69
CA LEU A 540 -2.14 -11.31 32.38
C LEU A 540 -3.28 -11.09 33.41
N LYS A 541 -4.51 -11.47 33.09
CA LYS A 541 -5.65 -11.41 34.03
C LYS A 541 -5.43 -12.20 35.32
N LYS A 542 -4.64 -13.27 35.31
CA LYS A 542 -4.32 -14.05 36.50
C LYS A 542 -3.44 -13.28 37.51
N LEU A 543 -2.80 -12.19 37.08
CA LEU A 543 -2.02 -11.31 37.96
C LEU A 543 -2.91 -10.44 38.86
N ASP A 544 -4.21 -10.34 38.55
CA ASP A 544 -5.17 -9.49 39.25
C ASP A 544 -4.64 -8.04 39.37
N VAL A 545 -4.33 -7.43 38.24
CA VAL A 545 -3.90 -6.03 38.05
C VAL A 545 -4.60 -5.43 36.84
N PRO A 546 -4.83 -4.11 36.82
CA PRO A 546 -5.44 -3.46 35.66
C PRO A 546 -4.62 -3.65 34.38
N ILE A 547 -5.30 -3.80 33.23
CA ILE A 547 -4.70 -4.01 31.92
C ILE A 547 -5.16 -2.93 30.94
N VAL A 548 -4.20 -2.18 30.38
CA VAL A 548 -4.38 -1.30 29.25
C VAL A 548 -3.90 -2.03 28.00
N SER A 549 -4.77 -2.31 27.06
CA SER A 549 -4.42 -2.83 25.74
C SER A 549 -4.17 -1.70 24.75
N LEU A 550 -3.02 -1.75 24.06
CA LEU A 550 -2.66 -0.89 22.96
C LEU A 550 -2.57 -1.75 21.69
N PHE A 551 -3.53 -1.55 20.79
CA PHE A 551 -3.69 -2.35 19.58
C PHE A 551 -3.13 -1.64 18.35
N LEU A 552 -2.15 -2.26 17.69
CA LEU A 552 -1.56 -1.79 16.44
C LEU A 552 -2.25 -2.44 15.26
N THR A 553 -2.86 -1.64 14.40
CA THR A 553 -3.61 -2.13 13.24
C THR A 553 -3.64 -1.12 12.12
N GLY A 554 -3.71 -1.60 10.89
CA GLY A 554 -3.92 -0.75 9.71
C GLY A 554 -5.41 -0.50 9.39
N ARG A 555 -6.33 -1.27 10.01
CA ARG A 555 -7.76 -1.31 9.66
C ARG A 555 -8.62 -1.72 10.84
N PRO A 556 -9.94 -1.52 10.82
CA PRO A 556 -10.85 -2.14 11.78
C PRO A 556 -10.82 -3.67 11.68
N LEU A 557 -10.69 -4.33 12.82
CA LEU A 557 -10.74 -5.79 12.92
C LEU A 557 -11.68 -6.19 14.06
N TRP A 558 -12.35 -7.33 13.93
CA TRP A 558 -13.13 -7.87 15.01
C TRP A 558 -12.22 -8.37 16.15
N ILE A 559 -12.30 -7.71 17.30
CA ILE A 559 -11.43 -7.90 18.46
C ILE A 559 -12.21 -7.91 19.77
N ASN A 560 -13.50 -8.24 19.76
CA ASN A 560 -14.36 -8.16 20.94
C ASN A 560 -13.83 -8.91 22.18
N PRO A 561 -13.26 -10.14 22.05
CA PRO A 561 -12.66 -10.83 23.20
C PRO A 561 -11.52 -10.04 23.84
N HIS A 562 -10.70 -9.36 23.04
CA HIS A 562 -9.56 -8.57 23.53
C HIS A 562 -10.03 -7.31 24.25
N ILE A 563 -11.08 -6.64 23.75
CA ILE A 563 -11.68 -5.47 24.41
C ILE A 563 -12.29 -5.89 25.75
N ASN A 564 -13.04 -7.01 25.80
CA ASN A 564 -13.64 -7.53 27.04
C ASN A 564 -12.58 -7.90 28.07
N ALA A 565 -11.45 -8.44 27.62
CA ALA A 565 -10.36 -8.83 28.49
C ALA A 565 -9.55 -7.67 29.07
N SER A 566 -9.72 -6.45 28.60
CA SER A 566 -8.97 -5.27 28.97
C SER A 566 -9.76 -4.31 29.85
N ASP A 567 -9.13 -3.58 30.76
CA ASP A 567 -9.77 -2.52 31.56
C ASP A 567 -9.79 -1.17 30.81
N ALA A 568 -8.79 -0.93 29.94
CA ALA A 568 -8.80 0.13 28.95
C ALA A 568 -8.32 -0.39 27.61
N PHE A 569 -8.86 0.11 26.51
CA PHE A 569 -8.51 -0.32 25.15
C PHE A 569 -8.29 0.88 24.23
N VAL A 570 -7.08 0.97 23.68
CA VAL A 570 -6.62 2.05 22.80
C VAL A 570 -6.24 1.50 21.44
N VAL A 571 -6.80 2.05 20.37
CA VAL A 571 -6.33 1.82 19.01
C VAL A 571 -5.16 2.75 18.74
N GLY A 572 -3.98 2.17 18.57
CA GLY A 572 -2.74 2.88 18.29
C GLY A 572 -2.47 3.05 16.80
N TRP A 573 -3.23 2.38 15.95
CA TRP A 573 -3.03 2.31 14.50
C TRP A 573 -1.63 1.84 14.13
N LEU A 574 -1.04 2.43 13.07
CA LEU A 574 0.38 2.29 12.69
C LEU A 574 1.04 3.66 12.89
N PRO A 575 1.63 3.90 14.10
CA PRO A 575 2.00 5.25 14.55
C PRO A 575 3.28 5.83 13.91
N GLY A 576 4.00 5.06 13.08
CA GLY A 576 5.25 5.54 12.49
C GLY A 576 6.41 5.61 13.48
N THR A 577 7.41 6.46 13.20
CA THR A 577 8.66 6.50 13.97
C THR A 577 8.58 7.27 15.30
N GLN A 578 7.52 8.04 15.57
CA GLN A 578 7.46 8.93 16.74
C GLN A 578 6.45 8.45 17.80
N ALA A 579 6.48 7.14 18.11
CA ALA A 579 5.51 6.51 19.00
C ALA A 579 5.55 7.00 20.46
N GLY A 580 6.50 7.82 20.85
CA GLY A 580 6.50 8.53 22.15
C GLY A 580 5.25 9.37 22.39
N GLY A 581 4.57 9.82 21.32
CA GLY A 581 3.27 10.49 21.39
C GLY A 581 2.19 9.66 22.09
N ILE A 582 2.28 8.34 22.08
CA ILE A 582 1.39 7.45 22.84
C ILE A 582 1.54 7.68 24.35
N ALA A 583 2.79 7.69 24.83
CA ALA A 583 3.07 7.92 26.24
C ALA A 583 2.62 9.32 26.73
N ASP A 584 2.67 10.32 25.84
CA ASP A 584 2.18 11.69 26.13
C ASP A 584 0.69 11.72 26.47
N VAL A 585 -0.12 10.86 25.81
CA VAL A 585 -1.56 10.78 26.03
C VAL A 585 -1.92 9.86 27.20
N LEU A 586 -1.24 8.69 27.29
CA LEU A 586 -1.62 7.68 28.27
C LEU A 586 -1.21 8.02 29.71
N ALA A 587 -0.12 8.80 29.91
CA ALA A 587 0.41 9.11 31.22
C ALA A 587 -0.12 10.42 31.80
N ALA A 588 -0.44 10.42 33.10
CA ALA A 588 -0.78 11.64 33.85
C ALA A 588 0.46 12.53 34.06
N ASP A 589 0.24 13.81 34.29
CA ASP A 589 1.24 14.76 34.78
C ASP A 589 1.52 14.59 36.29
N GLU A 590 2.34 15.46 36.87
CA GLU A 590 2.68 15.48 38.28
C GLU A 590 1.47 15.74 39.21
N ASN A 591 0.40 16.33 38.70
CA ASN A 591 -0.84 16.62 39.41
C ASN A 591 -1.89 15.48 39.24
N GLY A 592 -1.56 14.43 38.47
CA GLY A 592 -2.47 13.32 38.18
C GLY A 592 -3.48 13.65 37.06
N LEU A 593 -3.23 14.70 36.26
CA LEU A 593 -4.08 15.11 35.15
C LEU A 593 -3.46 14.70 33.80
N ALA A 594 -4.29 14.51 32.80
CA ALA A 594 -3.83 14.28 31.43
C ALA A 594 -3.13 15.52 30.86
N SER A 595 -1.90 15.37 30.35
CA SER A 595 -1.22 16.44 29.61
C SER A 595 -1.81 16.67 28.22
N PHE A 596 -2.33 15.61 27.61
CA PHE A 596 -3.01 15.59 26.31
C PHE A 596 -4.23 14.67 26.41
N ASP A 597 -5.33 15.05 25.77
CA ASP A 597 -6.53 14.22 25.71
C ASP A 597 -6.59 13.36 24.44
N PHE A 598 -7.42 12.34 24.43
CA PHE A 598 -7.79 11.59 23.24
C PHE A 598 -8.68 12.43 22.33
N THR A 599 -8.11 12.95 21.25
CA THR A 599 -8.85 13.73 20.24
C THR A 599 -9.19 12.92 19.00
N GLY A 600 -8.49 11.80 18.78
CA GLY A 600 -8.75 10.90 17.66
C GLY A 600 -10.13 10.27 17.69
N ARG A 601 -10.72 10.10 16.52
CA ARG A 601 -12.03 9.48 16.31
C ARG A 601 -11.93 8.47 15.19
N LEU A 602 -12.67 7.37 15.28
CA LEU A 602 -12.69 6.38 14.21
C LEU A 602 -13.05 7.03 12.88
N SER A 603 -12.21 6.86 11.88
CA SER A 603 -12.47 7.27 10.50
C SER A 603 -13.05 6.11 9.64
N PHE A 604 -13.31 4.99 10.30
CA PHE A 604 -13.98 3.80 9.78
C PHE A 604 -14.97 3.28 10.80
N SER A 605 -16.06 2.72 10.33
CA SER A 605 -16.98 1.95 11.17
C SER A 605 -16.29 0.67 11.64
N TRP A 606 -16.40 0.33 12.94
CA TRP A 606 -15.75 -0.85 13.51
C TRP A 606 -16.71 -2.05 13.50
N PRO A 607 -16.29 -3.24 13.00
CA PRO A 607 -17.19 -4.37 12.81
C PRO A 607 -17.67 -5.01 14.12
N ALA A 608 -18.97 -5.34 14.20
CA ALA A 608 -19.57 -6.07 15.30
C ALA A 608 -19.34 -7.59 15.20
N ASP A 609 -19.07 -8.09 14.01
CA ASP A 609 -18.76 -9.49 13.74
C ASP A 609 -17.54 -9.62 12.82
N GLY A 610 -17.02 -10.83 12.73
CA GLY A 610 -15.81 -11.11 11.95
C GLY A 610 -16.04 -11.42 10.47
N SER A 611 -17.29 -11.31 9.97
CA SER A 611 -17.62 -11.78 8.60
C SER A 611 -16.90 -11.03 7.48
N GLY A 612 -16.46 -9.80 7.74
CA GLY A 612 -15.88 -8.91 6.72
C GLY A 612 -16.92 -8.39 5.73
N SER A 613 -18.21 -8.51 6.07
CA SER A 613 -19.25 -7.85 5.28
C SER A 613 -19.00 -6.34 5.27
N PRO A 614 -18.97 -5.69 4.10
CA PRO A 614 -18.75 -4.25 4.03
C PRO A 614 -19.75 -3.48 4.89
N ILE A 615 -19.25 -2.62 5.75
CA ILE A 615 -20.03 -1.72 6.61
C ILE A 615 -19.57 -0.28 6.39
N ASP A 616 -20.46 0.66 6.65
CA ASP A 616 -20.15 2.10 6.63
C ASP A 616 -21.07 2.88 7.57
N SER A 617 -20.91 4.18 7.62
CA SER A 617 -21.71 5.10 8.47
C SER A 617 -23.21 5.05 8.19
N THR A 618 -23.65 4.43 7.10
CA THR A 618 -25.08 4.26 6.75
C THR A 618 -25.63 2.87 7.07
N SER A 619 -24.76 1.95 7.51
CA SER A 619 -25.12 0.56 7.80
C SER A 619 -26.04 0.46 9.03
N ALA A 620 -27.20 -0.18 8.86
CA ALA A 620 -28.19 -0.35 9.92
C ALA A 620 -27.82 -1.43 10.96
N SER A 621 -26.85 -2.29 10.64
CA SER A 621 -26.38 -3.41 11.49
C SER A 621 -24.94 -3.75 11.14
N GLY A 622 -24.29 -4.58 11.97
CA GLY A 622 -22.90 -5.01 11.73
C GLY A 622 -21.85 -4.03 12.25
N VAL A 623 -22.24 -2.88 12.80
CA VAL A 623 -21.35 -1.86 13.35
C VAL A 623 -21.30 -1.98 14.87
N GLN A 624 -20.09 -2.19 15.42
CA GLN A 624 -19.83 -2.19 16.87
C GLN A 624 -19.59 -0.77 17.38
N PHE A 625 -18.66 -0.04 16.73
CA PHE A 625 -18.42 1.37 17.00
C PHE A 625 -18.59 2.15 15.69
N PRO A 626 -19.43 3.19 15.67
CA PRO A 626 -19.69 3.94 14.45
C PRO A 626 -18.51 4.84 14.06
N LEU A 627 -18.49 5.24 12.79
CA LEU A 627 -17.66 6.36 12.31
C LEU A 627 -17.77 7.55 13.26
N GLY A 628 -16.64 8.15 13.66
CA GLY A 628 -16.57 9.25 14.61
C GLY A 628 -16.59 8.84 16.09
N TYR A 629 -16.69 7.53 16.41
CA TYR A 629 -16.59 7.08 17.80
C TYR A 629 -15.17 7.26 18.35
N GLY A 630 -15.11 7.54 19.63
CA GLY A 630 -13.89 7.64 20.45
C GLY A 630 -14.19 8.36 21.75
N LEU A 631 -13.71 7.82 22.86
CA LEU A 631 -13.82 8.43 24.18
C LEU A 631 -12.74 9.48 24.35
N SER A 632 -12.93 10.38 25.31
CA SER A 632 -11.96 11.34 25.82
C SER A 632 -11.90 11.25 27.34
N TYR A 633 -10.95 11.90 27.97
CA TYR A 633 -10.88 11.99 29.44
C TYR A 633 -12.05 12.80 30.04
N ALA A 634 -12.72 13.61 29.24
CA ALA A 634 -13.93 14.32 29.61
C ALA A 634 -15.23 13.50 29.41
N SER A 635 -15.14 12.31 28.84
CA SER A 635 -16.32 11.43 28.68
C SER A 635 -16.86 11.01 30.04
N GLU A 636 -18.19 11.01 30.18
CA GLU A 636 -18.82 10.52 31.42
C GLU A 636 -18.47 9.06 31.67
N PRO A 637 -18.10 8.68 32.88
CA PRO A 637 -17.84 7.29 33.22
C PRO A 637 -19.09 6.43 32.95
N SER A 638 -18.95 5.46 32.10
CA SER A 638 -20.01 4.46 31.84
C SER A 638 -19.45 3.06 32.11
N GLU A 639 -20.28 2.16 32.63
CA GLU A 639 -19.92 0.74 32.60
C GLU A 639 -19.92 0.27 31.14
N PHE A 640 -18.78 -0.28 30.71
CA PHE A 640 -18.67 -0.81 29.37
C PHE A 640 -19.46 -2.11 29.26
N GLU A 641 -20.40 -2.19 28.31
CA GLU A 641 -21.16 -3.39 28.07
C GLU A 641 -20.26 -4.49 27.49
N THR A 642 -20.37 -5.71 28.01
CA THR A 642 -19.63 -6.86 27.48
C THR A 642 -20.07 -7.14 26.04
N LEU A 643 -19.11 -7.14 25.14
CA LEU A 643 -19.32 -7.40 23.72
C LEU A 643 -19.51 -8.90 23.46
N SER A 644 -20.22 -9.22 22.36
CA SER A 644 -20.35 -10.61 21.91
C SER A 644 -18.96 -11.16 21.51
N GLU A 645 -18.58 -12.31 22.07
CA GLU A 645 -17.33 -12.99 21.71
C GLU A 645 -17.52 -14.05 20.61
N ALA A 646 -18.75 -14.20 20.10
CA ALA A 646 -19.01 -15.00 18.92
C ALA A 646 -18.65 -14.19 17.67
N PRO A 647 -17.70 -14.65 16.82
CA PRO A 647 -17.28 -13.89 15.65
C PRO A 647 -18.38 -13.74 14.58
N GLY A 648 -19.56 -14.36 14.77
CA GLY A 648 -20.66 -14.28 13.80
C GLY A 648 -20.39 -15.00 12.48
N ILE A 649 -19.17 -15.47 12.28
CA ILE A 649 -18.85 -16.32 11.15
C ILE A 649 -19.45 -17.67 11.46
N LEU A 650 -20.46 -18.06 10.72
CA LEU A 650 -20.77 -19.49 10.57
C LEU A 650 -19.46 -20.13 10.13
N ALA A 651 -19.04 -21.23 10.78
CA ALA A 651 -17.85 -22.00 10.40
C ALA A 651 -17.74 -21.97 8.87
N PRO A 652 -16.59 -21.61 8.27
CA PRO A 652 -16.51 -21.02 6.95
C PRO A 652 -17.40 -21.76 5.97
N SER A 653 -18.58 -21.24 5.75
CA SER A 653 -19.46 -21.62 4.65
C SER A 653 -19.06 -20.88 3.37
N GLY A 654 -17.90 -20.24 3.38
CA GLY A 654 -17.13 -20.01 2.18
C GLY A 654 -16.68 -21.37 1.71
N THR A 655 -17.40 -21.96 0.80
CA THR A 655 -16.93 -23.09 0.00
C THR A 655 -15.51 -22.76 -0.41
N PHE A 656 -14.54 -23.57 0.05
CA PHE A 656 -13.15 -23.48 -0.41
C PHE A 656 -13.16 -23.28 -1.93
N ASP A 657 -12.68 -22.16 -2.41
CA ASP A 657 -12.76 -21.75 -3.81
C ASP A 657 -11.69 -22.39 -4.69
N GLY A 658 -10.93 -23.31 -4.11
CA GLY A 658 -9.85 -24.02 -4.79
C GLY A 658 -8.54 -23.27 -4.82
N ILE A 659 -8.44 -22.03 -4.36
CA ILE A 659 -7.20 -21.25 -4.39
C ILE A 659 -6.43 -21.43 -3.07
N ILE A 660 -5.17 -21.87 -3.18
CA ILE A 660 -4.28 -22.11 -2.03
C ILE A 660 -3.11 -21.12 -2.05
N ILE A 661 -2.53 -20.88 -3.22
CA ILE A 661 -1.56 -19.80 -3.46
C ILE A 661 -2.09 -18.93 -4.58
N SER A 662 -2.04 -17.64 -4.37
CA SER A 662 -2.29 -16.62 -5.38
C SER A 662 -1.13 -15.63 -5.38
N ARG A 663 -0.59 -15.31 -6.55
CA ARG A 663 0.53 -14.35 -6.69
C ARG A 663 1.71 -14.66 -5.77
N GLY A 664 2.03 -15.95 -5.58
CA GLY A 664 3.13 -16.41 -4.71
C GLY A 664 2.86 -16.38 -3.20
N ALA A 665 1.76 -15.76 -2.77
CA ALA A 665 1.33 -15.70 -1.37
C ALA A 665 0.34 -16.81 -1.03
N ALA A 666 0.42 -17.34 0.19
CA ALA A 666 -0.58 -18.25 0.72
C ALA A 666 -1.91 -17.51 0.90
N LYS A 667 -3.02 -18.13 0.47
CA LYS A 667 -4.36 -17.59 0.72
C LYS A 667 -4.93 -18.18 2.01
N ALA A 668 -5.53 -17.34 2.82
CA ALA A 668 -6.22 -17.80 4.02
C ALA A 668 -7.21 -18.95 3.73
N PRO A 669 -7.34 -19.98 4.58
CA PRO A 669 -6.77 -20.06 5.94
C PRO A 669 -5.34 -20.64 6.01
N PHE A 670 -4.61 -20.75 4.90
CA PHE A 670 -3.26 -21.30 4.87
C PHE A 670 -2.20 -20.22 5.15
N GLY A 671 -1.21 -20.54 5.99
CA GLY A 671 0.03 -19.76 6.14
C GLY A 671 1.18 -20.45 5.42
N PHE A 672 2.20 -19.68 5.00
CA PHE A 672 3.43 -20.19 4.38
C PHE A 672 4.54 -20.34 5.43
N PHE A 673 5.26 -21.47 5.42
CA PHE A 673 6.32 -21.74 6.37
C PHE A 673 7.56 -22.30 5.68
N LEU A 674 8.73 -21.95 6.22
CA LEU A 674 10.03 -22.50 5.82
C LEU A 674 10.59 -23.32 7.00
N GLY A 675 10.98 -24.56 6.71
CA GLY A 675 11.46 -25.49 7.75
C GLY A 675 12.83 -26.10 7.45
N ASP A 676 13.56 -26.37 8.51
CA ASP A 676 14.76 -27.21 8.53
C ASP A 676 14.93 -27.88 9.91
N SER A 677 16.04 -28.59 10.13
CA SER A 677 16.27 -29.31 11.39
C SER A 677 16.30 -28.41 12.65
N SER A 678 16.48 -27.09 12.49
CA SER A 678 16.47 -26.14 13.60
C SER A 678 15.05 -25.72 13.99
N ASN A 679 14.15 -25.59 13.02
CA ASN A 679 12.72 -25.36 13.21
C ASN A 679 11.96 -25.73 11.92
N TRP A 680 11.02 -26.66 12.00
CA TRP A 680 10.24 -27.12 10.85
C TRP A 680 9.08 -26.19 10.45
N LYS A 681 8.82 -25.13 11.23
CA LYS A 681 7.67 -24.23 11.02
C LYS A 681 8.06 -22.78 11.34
N THR A 682 9.03 -22.24 10.61
CA THR A 682 9.33 -20.80 10.63
C THR A 682 8.35 -20.07 9.74
N PRO A 683 7.51 -19.17 10.24
CA PRO A 683 6.57 -18.39 9.42
C PRO A 683 7.30 -17.62 8.31
N ALA A 684 6.72 -17.58 7.12
CA ALA A 684 7.22 -16.90 5.96
C ALA A 684 6.07 -16.25 5.19
N ASP A 685 5.26 -15.48 5.91
CA ASP A 685 4.08 -14.81 5.38
C ASP A 685 4.48 -13.78 4.31
N SER A 686 5.63 -13.11 4.46
CA SER A 686 6.25 -12.32 3.40
C SER A 686 7.11 -13.18 2.46
N PHE A 687 7.49 -12.62 1.30
CA PHE A 687 8.36 -13.33 0.35
C PHE A 687 9.79 -13.47 0.84
N LEU A 688 10.29 -12.48 1.57
CA LEU A 688 11.65 -12.51 2.10
C LEU A 688 11.69 -13.32 3.39
N GLY A 689 12.40 -14.45 3.37
CA GLY A 689 12.51 -15.30 4.55
C GLY A 689 13.60 -16.35 4.44
N ASN A 690 13.99 -16.89 5.60
CA ASN A 690 14.89 -18.03 5.69
C ASN A 690 14.34 -19.01 6.73
N SER A 691 14.54 -20.32 6.50
CA SER A 691 14.43 -21.29 7.59
C SER A 691 15.44 -20.97 8.69
N LEU A 692 15.14 -21.34 9.93
CA LEU A 692 15.94 -20.94 11.09
C LEU A 692 17.42 -21.36 10.99
N GLY A 693 17.71 -22.54 10.43
CA GLY A 693 19.07 -23.03 10.15
C GLY A 693 19.63 -22.56 8.80
N GLY A 694 18.88 -21.76 8.03
CA GLY A 694 19.32 -21.18 6.76
C GLY A 694 19.41 -22.16 5.57
N THR A 695 18.86 -23.35 5.69
CA THR A 695 18.87 -24.38 4.63
C THR A 695 18.01 -24.01 3.43
N LEU A 696 16.89 -23.31 3.67
CA LEU A 696 15.93 -22.85 2.67
C LEU A 696 15.76 -21.34 2.76
N LYS A 697 15.85 -20.68 1.61
CA LYS A 697 15.64 -19.25 1.47
C LYS A 697 14.45 -18.97 0.54
N SER A 698 13.67 -17.94 0.86
CA SER A 698 12.58 -17.40 0.07
C SER A 698 12.84 -15.94 -0.31
N GLN A 699 12.44 -15.54 -1.51
CA GLN A 699 12.47 -14.15 -1.97
C GLN A 699 11.37 -13.90 -3.02
N GLY A 700 10.90 -12.65 -3.14
CA GLY A 700 9.98 -12.24 -4.21
C GLY A 700 10.66 -12.16 -5.55
N ILE A 701 9.92 -12.45 -6.60
CA ILE A 701 10.28 -12.23 -8.00
C ILE A 701 9.02 -11.92 -8.81
N ASP A 702 9.20 -11.32 -9.97
CA ASP A 702 8.10 -11.01 -10.88
C ASP A 702 7.73 -12.22 -11.74
N TYR A 703 6.42 -12.45 -11.90
CA TYR A 703 5.82 -13.37 -12.87
C TYR A 703 5.08 -12.58 -13.95
N SER A 704 4.08 -11.79 -13.58
CA SER A 704 3.32 -10.92 -14.47
C SER A 704 3.14 -9.50 -13.88
N ALA A 705 3.37 -9.35 -12.58
CA ALA A 705 3.33 -8.10 -11.86
C ALA A 705 4.47 -8.06 -10.82
N GLN A 706 4.61 -6.96 -10.09
CA GLN A 706 5.64 -6.80 -9.07
C GLN A 706 5.52 -7.90 -8.01
N GLU A 707 6.63 -8.63 -7.81
CA GLU A 707 6.80 -9.68 -6.80
C GLU A 707 5.55 -10.59 -6.63
N ASP A 708 4.90 -10.95 -7.73
CA ASP A 708 3.74 -11.82 -7.75
C ASP A 708 4.10 -13.32 -7.87
N ALA A 709 5.34 -13.64 -7.57
CA ALA A 709 5.84 -15.00 -7.47
C ALA A 709 6.90 -15.12 -6.37
N ARG A 710 6.98 -16.30 -5.77
CA ARG A 710 7.92 -16.66 -4.71
C ARG A 710 9.00 -17.56 -5.24
N LYS A 711 10.27 -17.16 -5.09
CA LYS A 711 11.43 -17.99 -5.40
C LYS A 711 11.95 -18.66 -4.14
N LEU A 712 12.06 -19.99 -4.18
CA LEU A 712 12.53 -20.85 -3.12
C LEU A 712 13.89 -21.43 -3.50
N VAL A 713 14.88 -21.30 -2.62
CA VAL A 713 16.25 -21.75 -2.85
C VAL A 713 16.67 -22.71 -1.75
N TRP A 714 16.72 -24.01 -2.06
CA TRP A 714 17.34 -25.03 -1.22
C TRP A 714 18.84 -25.09 -1.48
N ARG A 715 19.64 -24.97 -0.43
CA ARG A 715 21.12 -24.95 -0.54
C ARG A 715 21.73 -26.33 -0.76
N GLY A 716 21.00 -27.40 -0.36
CA GLY A 716 21.47 -28.79 -0.54
C GLY A 716 22.44 -29.27 0.54
N GLU A 717 22.55 -28.56 1.66
CA GLU A 717 23.42 -28.95 2.79
C GLU A 717 22.68 -29.84 3.80
N ALA A 718 21.34 -29.72 3.83
CA ALA A 718 20.46 -30.48 4.71
C ALA A 718 19.03 -30.49 4.14
N ARG A 719 18.14 -31.23 4.80
CA ARG A 719 16.72 -31.30 4.47
C ARG A 719 16.06 -29.95 4.71
N GLY A 720 15.39 -29.38 3.67
CA GLY A 720 14.60 -28.15 3.73
C GLY A 720 13.16 -28.41 3.32
N LEU A 721 12.22 -27.74 3.95
CA LEU A 721 10.77 -27.88 3.78
C LEU A 721 10.13 -26.52 3.51
N ALA A 722 9.49 -26.35 2.35
CA ALA A 722 8.53 -25.28 2.13
C ALA A 722 7.12 -25.84 2.31
N SER A 723 6.31 -25.23 3.16
CA SER A 723 5.01 -25.78 3.50
C SER A 723 3.91 -24.74 3.59
N LEU A 724 2.70 -25.17 3.22
CA LEU A 724 1.45 -24.48 3.47
C LEU A 724 0.71 -25.23 4.57
N GLN A 725 0.32 -24.53 5.62
CA GLN A 725 -0.34 -25.17 6.78
C GLN A 725 -1.44 -24.28 7.32
N THR A 726 -2.47 -24.90 7.90
CA THR A 726 -3.57 -24.22 8.60
C THR A 726 -3.90 -24.98 9.88
N GLN A 727 -4.43 -24.28 10.88
CA GLN A 727 -5.02 -24.91 12.07
C GLN A 727 -6.43 -25.45 11.80
N ARG A 728 -7.11 -24.89 10.79
CA ARG A 728 -8.46 -25.30 10.39
C ARG A 728 -8.42 -26.53 9.49
N GLN A 729 -9.49 -27.28 9.50
CA GLN A 729 -9.74 -28.32 8.49
C GLN A 729 -10.37 -27.67 7.26
N VAL A 730 -9.83 -27.98 6.08
CA VAL A 730 -10.36 -27.49 4.81
C VAL A 730 -10.85 -28.68 3.99
N ASP A 731 -12.11 -28.65 3.60
CA ASP A 731 -12.74 -29.70 2.80
C ASP A 731 -12.52 -29.43 1.30
N PHE A 732 -11.68 -30.20 0.66
CA PHE A 732 -11.45 -30.13 -0.79
C PHE A 732 -12.58 -30.81 -1.60
N GLY A 733 -13.39 -31.68 -0.96
CA GLY A 733 -14.52 -32.35 -1.61
C GLY A 733 -15.63 -31.39 -2.05
N VAL A 734 -15.68 -30.18 -1.51
CA VAL A 734 -16.62 -29.14 -1.96
C VAL A 734 -16.39 -28.70 -3.41
N MET A 735 -15.18 -28.94 -3.95
CA MET A 735 -14.80 -28.59 -5.34
C MET A 735 -15.33 -29.58 -6.38
N GLY A 736 -15.73 -30.80 -5.99
CA GLY A 736 -16.25 -31.84 -6.86
C GLY A 736 -15.85 -33.26 -6.45
N GLU A 737 -16.06 -34.22 -7.33
CA GLU A 737 -15.67 -35.61 -7.08
C GLU A 737 -14.14 -35.72 -7.03
N ILE A 738 -13.61 -36.36 -6.01
CA ILE A 738 -12.16 -36.41 -5.71
C ILE A 738 -11.33 -36.97 -6.86
N ASP A 739 -11.87 -37.95 -7.57
CA ASP A 739 -11.18 -38.55 -8.73
C ASP A 739 -11.06 -37.60 -9.92
N GLU A 740 -11.83 -36.50 -9.93
CA GLU A 740 -11.82 -35.47 -10.97
C GLU A 740 -11.06 -34.23 -10.53
N LEU A 741 -10.43 -34.22 -9.33
CA LEU A 741 -9.71 -33.08 -8.82
C LEU A 741 -8.20 -33.23 -8.93
N ASN A 742 -7.54 -32.16 -9.36
CA ASN A 742 -6.09 -32.03 -9.42
C ASN A 742 -5.60 -30.82 -8.59
N MET A 743 -4.44 -30.99 -7.97
CA MET A 743 -3.61 -29.89 -7.48
C MET A 743 -2.80 -29.34 -8.68
N GLU A 744 -3.02 -28.10 -9.08
CA GLU A 744 -2.30 -27.44 -10.17
C GLU A 744 -1.38 -26.35 -9.62
N LEU A 745 -0.05 -26.56 -9.76
CA LEU A 745 0.99 -25.61 -9.38
C LEU A 745 1.54 -24.92 -10.63
N THR A 746 1.46 -23.60 -10.68
CA THR A 746 2.20 -22.79 -11.67
C THR A 746 3.58 -22.47 -11.09
N TYR A 747 4.62 -22.92 -11.77
CA TYR A 747 6.00 -22.83 -11.29
C TYR A 747 6.99 -22.59 -12.43
N ARG A 748 8.21 -22.19 -12.04
CA ARG A 748 9.39 -22.13 -12.90
C ARG A 748 10.54 -22.84 -12.21
N LEU A 749 11.18 -23.76 -12.91
CA LEU A 749 12.38 -24.43 -12.44
C LEU A 749 13.59 -23.56 -12.80
N ASP A 750 14.21 -22.91 -11.81
CA ASP A 750 15.38 -22.05 -12.02
C ASP A 750 16.72 -22.80 -11.86
N LYS A 751 16.68 -23.95 -11.17
CA LYS A 751 17.81 -24.90 -11.04
C LYS A 751 17.26 -26.29 -10.73
N GLU A 752 17.68 -27.29 -11.53
CA GLU A 752 17.26 -28.68 -11.36
C GLU A 752 17.61 -29.27 -9.98
N PRO A 753 16.71 -30.16 -9.47
CA PRO A 753 16.97 -30.87 -8.22
C PRO A 753 18.09 -31.91 -8.37
N VAL A 754 19.00 -31.94 -7.41
CA VAL A 754 20.07 -32.97 -7.33
C VAL A 754 19.69 -34.16 -6.44
N SER A 755 18.58 -34.07 -5.70
CA SER A 755 18.02 -35.11 -4.84
C SER A 755 16.51 -35.21 -5.05
N PRO A 756 15.84 -36.31 -4.61
CA PRO A 756 14.40 -36.41 -4.68
C PRO A 756 13.66 -35.21 -4.11
N VAL A 757 12.61 -34.79 -4.81
CA VAL A 757 11.68 -33.73 -4.36
C VAL A 757 10.36 -34.40 -4.06
N LEU A 758 9.96 -34.31 -2.79
CA LEU A 758 8.72 -34.90 -2.30
C LEU A 758 7.67 -33.82 -2.09
N TRP A 759 6.47 -34.02 -2.65
CA TRP A 759 5.28 -33.25 -2.32
C TRP A 759 4.44 -34.03 -1.33
N GLY A 760 4.38 -33.55 -0.10
CA GLY A 760 3.55 -34.09 0.98
C GLY A 760 2.21 -33.37 1.07
N MET A 761 1.21 -34.09 1.58
CA MET A 761 -0.10 -33.59 2.04
C MET A 761 -0.42 -34.15 3.41
N SER A 762 -1.16 -33.41 4.24
CA SER A 762 -1.54 -33.85 5.58
C SER A 762 -2.92 -33.35 6.00
N CYS A 763 -3.64 -34.18 6.74
CA CYS A 763 -4.83 -33.84 7.51
C CYS A 763 -4.56 -33.75 9.03
N GLY A 764 -3.32 -33.42 9.41
CA GLY A 764 -2.87 -33.34 10.79
C GLY A 764 -2.55 -34.71 11.41
N ASP A 765 -2.60 -34.81 12.74
CA ASP A 765 -2.23 -36.02 13.50
C ASP A 765 -3.08 -37.24 13.15
N TYR A 766 -4.29 -36.96 12.68
CA TYR A 766 -5.27 -38.00 12.33
C TYR A 766 -4.82 -38.90 11.15
N CYS A 767 -4.22 -38.34 10.10
CA CYS A 767 -3.80 -39.10 8.90
C CYS A 767 -2.28 -39.06 8.63
N GLY A 768 -1.55 -38.24 9.39
CA GLY A 768 -0.14 -38.02 9.17
C GLY A 768 0.17 -37.34 7.84
N VAL A 769 1.42 -37.47 7.36
CA VAL A 769 1.87 -36.94 6.07
C VAL A 769 1.94 -38.08 5.05
N LYS A 770 1.39 -37.87 3.86
CA LYS A 770 1.54 -38.74 2.70
C LYS A 770 2.26 -37.99 1.59
N THR A 771 3.25 -38.63 0.97
CA THR A 771 4.14 -38.00 -0.01
C THR A 771 4.05 -38.66 -1.38
N VAL A 772 4.25 -37.84 -2.41
CA VAL A 772 4.41 -38.25 -3.83
C VAL A 772 5.75 -37.66 -4.31
N ASP A 773 6.57 -38.52 -4.95
CA ASP A 773 7.82 -38.09 -5.57
C ASP A 773 7.51 -37.38 -6.90
N ILE A 774 7.88 -36.10 -7.00
CA ILE A 774 7.66 -35.26 -8.19
C ILE A 774 8.95 -34.97 -8.97
N THR A 775 10.08 -35.55 -8.59
CA THR A 775 11.41 -35.26 -9.15
C THR A 775 11.45 -35.36 -10.66
N GLU A 776 11.01 -36.52 -11.19
CA GLU A 776 11.04 -36.73 -12.62
C GLU A 776 9.98 -35.90 -13.39
N VAL A 777 8.93 -35.49 -12.72
CA VAL A 777 7.93 -34.57 -13.32
C VAL A 777 8.51 -33.17 -13.46
N LEU A 778 9.27 -32.70 -12.47
CA LEU A 778 9.95 -31.39 -12.52
C LEU A 778 11.04 -31.38 -13.63
N LYS A 779 11.81 -32.43 -13.78
CA LYS A 779 12.90 -32.53 -14.77
C LYS A 779 12.44 -32.66 -16.24
N LYS A 780 11.21 -33.03 -16.48
CA LYS A 780 10.69 -33.24 -17.85
C LYS A 780 10.48 -31.99 -18.68
N LYS A 781 10.64 -30.79 -18.06
CA LYS A 781 10.30 -29.53 -18.66
C LYS A 781 11.49 -28.55 -18.62
N SER A 782 11.48 -27.54 -19.48
CA SER A 782 12.60 -26.60 -19.67
C SER A 782 12.89 -25.77 -18.41
N GLU A 783 14.15 -25.61 -18.04
CA GLU A 783 14.60 -24.63 -17.05
C GLU A 783 14.28 -23.21 -17.53
N GLY A 784 13.94 -22.33 -16.58
CA GLY A 784 13.75 -20.91 -16.83
C GLY A 784 12.37 -20.52 -17.38
N GLU A 785 11.52 -21.49 -17.75
CA GLU A 785 10.19 -21.24 -18.29
C GLU A 785 9.07 -21.49 -17.26
N TRP A 786 8.07 -20.61 -17.22
CA TRP A 786 6.88 -20.81 -16.41
C TRP A 786 5.98 -21.88 -17.00
N GLN A 787 5.52 -22.80 -16.16
CA GLN A 787 4.82 -24.00 -16.56
C GLN A 787 3.89 -24.50 -15.45
N LYS A 788 3.04 -25.49 -15.78
CA LYS A 788 2.09 -26.06 -14.85
C LYS A 788 2.43 -27.52 -14.52
N LEU A 789 2.41 -27.85 -13.23
CA LEU A 789 2.41 -29.19 -12.71
C LEU A 789 1.00 -29.51 -12.24
N SER A 790 0.39 -30.55 -12.81
CA SER A 790 -0.93 -31.05 -12.38
C SER A 790 -0.77 -32.41 -11.71
N LEU A 791 -1.21 -32.51 -10.45
CA LEU A 791 -1.08 -33.69 -9.62
C LEU A 791 -2.47 -34.12 -9.12
N PRO A 792 -3.00 -35.31 -9.54
CA PRO A 792 -4.33 -35.75 -9.10
C PRO A 792 -4.45 -35.88 -7.59
N LEU A 793 -5.50 -35.34 -7.02
CA LEU A 793 -5.75 -35.39 -5.57
C LEU A 793 -5.87 -36.85 -5.06
N ARG A 794 -6.42 -37.75 -5.88
CA ARG A 794 -6.52 -39.19 -5.57
C ARG A 794 -5.17 -39.82 -5.21
N CYS A 795 -4.04 -39.30 -5.72
CA CYS A 795 -2.71 -39.85 -5.40
C CYS A 795 -2.39 -39.76 -3.90
N PHE A 796 -2.95 -38.78 -3.21
CA PHE A 796 -2.84 -38.61 -1.77
C PHE A 796 -3.95 -39.38 -1.04
N VAL A 797 -5.16 -39.37 -1.59
CA VAL A 797 -6.32 -40.05 -0.98
C VAL A 797 -6.11 -41.57 -0.95
N GLU A 798 -5.61 -42.18 -2.04
CA GLU A 798 -5.21 -43.59 -2.11
C GLU A 798 -4.10 -43.91 -1.09
N ALA A 799 -3.27 -42.94 -0.74
CA ALA A 799 -2.25 -43.07 0.29
C ALA A 799 -2.79 -42.87 1.73
N GLY A 800 -4.06 -42.50 1.89
CA GLY A 800 -4.75 -42.38 3.18
C GLY A 800 -4.94 -40.96 3.66
N ILE A 801 -4.93 -39.93 2.79
CA ILE A 801 -5.34 -38.56 3.10
C ILE A 801 -6.87 -38.47 3.07
N ASP A 802 -7.45 -37.85 4.10
CA ASP A 802 -8.87 -37.48 4.13
C ASP A 802 -9.06 -36.10 3.47
N PRO A 803 -9.66 -36.02 2.28
CA PRO A 803 -9.82 -34.76 1.56
C PRO A 803 -10.81 -33.78 2.22
N SER A 804 -11.64 -34.26 3.17
CA SER A 804 -12.56 -33.40 3.93
C SER A 804 -11.88 -32.66 5.09
N SER A 805 -10.62 -32.94 5.38
CA SER A 805 -9.93 -32.47 6.59
C SER A 805 -8.49 -31.98 6.33
N ILE A 806 -8.21 -31.41 5.17
CA ILE A 806 -6.86 -30.96 4.79
C ILE A 806 -6.35 -29.86 5.73
N LYS A 807 -5.18 -30.08 6.33
CA LYS A 807 -4.44 -29.10 7.15
C LYS A 807 -3.12 -28.64 6.51
N ALA A 808 -2.52 -29.44 5.66
CA ALA A 808 -1.34 -29.06 4.88
C ALA A 808 -1.47 -29.58 3.44
N PRO A 809 -1.89 -28.72 2.50
CA PRO A 809 -2.04 -29.13 1.09
C PRO A 809 -0.72 -29.26 0.35
N MET A 810 0.34 -28.62 0.84
CA MET A 810 1.68 -28.68 0.24
C MET A 810 2.75 -28.73 1.33
N LEU A 811 3.55 -29.76 1.29
CA LEU A 811 4.78 -29.97 2.05
C LEU A 811 5.87 -30.32 1.04
N LEU A 812 6.55 -29.29 0.48
CA LEU A 812 7.56 -29.48 -0.57
C LEU A 812 8.94 -29.62 0.04
N GLU A 813 9.55 -30.78 -0.11
CA GLU A 813 10.74 -31.19 0.63
C GLU A 813 11.83 -31.74 -0.28
N THR A 814 13.09 -31.35 -0.03
CA THR A 814 14.28 -31.98 -0.59
C THR A 814 15.49 -31.81 0.33
N SER A 815 16.45 -32.73 0.26
CA SER A 815 17.77 -32.62 0.90
C SER A 815 18.87 -32.18 -0.07
N GLY A 816 18.55 -32.05 -1.37
CA GLY A 816 19.47 -31.58 -2.39
C GLY A 816 19.29 -30.10 -2.72
N SER A 817 20.23 -29.54 -3.50
CA SER A 817 20.02 -28.18 -4.02
C SER A 817 18.92 -28.17 -5.07
N LEU A 818 18.06 -27.16 -4.99
CA LEU A 818 16.95 -26.90 -5.89
C LEU A 818 16.68 -25.39 -5.89
N THR A 819 16.32 -24.82 -7.01
CA THR A 819 15.74 -23.50 -7.07
C THR A 819 14.42 -23.57 -7.85
N LEU A 820 13.32 -23.26 -7.16
CA LEU A 820 11.97 -23.35 -7.69
C LEU A 820 11.25 -22.04 -7.42
N SER A 821 10.68 -21.43 -8.44
CA SER A 821 9.78 -20.29 -8.31
C SER A 821 8.34 -20.74 -8.48
N LEU A 822 7.40 -20.18 -7.72
CA LEU A 822 5.97 -20.51 -7.77
C LEU A 822 5.11 -19.26 -7.65
N THR A 823 3.97 -19.23 -8.32
CA THR A 823 3.03 -18.09 -8.28
C THR A 823 1.61 -18.51 -7.93
N LYS A 824 1.16 -19.68 -8.34
CA LYS A 824 -0.24 -20.13 -8.14
C LYS A 824 -0.29 -21.61 -7.78
N LEU A 825 -1.09 -21.94 -6.76
CA LEU A 825 -1.49 -23.30 -6.44
C LEU A 825 -3.00 -23.35 -6.27
N VAL A 826 -3.66 -24.21 -7.05
CA VAL A 826 -5.13 -24.31 -7.05
C VAL A 826 -5.58 -25.77 -7.10
N VAL A 827 -6.79 -26.03 -6.58
CA VAL A 827 -7.54 -27.24 -6.82
C VAL A 827 -8.47 -26.99 -8.00
N VAL A 828 -8.34 -27.79 -9.04
CA VAL A 828 -9.11 -27.65 -10.29
C VAL A 828 -9.67 -28.98 -10.74
N LYS A 829 -10.75 -28.97 -11.52
CA LYS A 829 -11.23 -30.19 -12.21
C LYS A 829 -10.23 -30.58 -13.31
N GLY A 830 -9.91 -31.85 -13.36
CA GLY A 830 -9.00 -32.39 -14.35
C GLY A 830 -8.80 -33.89 -14.19
N ALA A 831 -8.37 -34.54 -15.24
CA ALA A 831 -7.95 -35.93 -15.20
C ALA A 831 -6.42 -35.98 -15.30
N GLY A 832 -5.78 -36.91 -14.61
CA GLY A 832 -4.34 -37.11 -14.65
C GLY A 832 -3.94 -38.51 -14.19
N GLU A 833 -2.67 -38.90 -14.36
CA GLU A 833 -2.09 -40.12 -13.80
C GLU A 833 -1.19 -39.73 -12.60
N CYS A 834 -1.21 -40.58 -11.57
CA CYS A 834 -0.27 -40.39 -10.47
C CYS A 834 1.17 -40.63 -10.99
N PRO A 835 2.15 -39.83 -10.52
CA PRO A 835 3.55 -40.11 -10.79
C PRO A 835 3.89 -41.54 -10.41
N LYS A 836 4.67 -42.22 -11.26
CA LYS A 836 5.10 -43.60 -10.99
C LYS A 836 6.00 -43.60 -9.74
N LYS A 837 5.71 -44.53 -8.81
CA LYS A 837 6.51 -44.74 -7.60
C LYS A 837 7.93 -45.06 -7.91
#